data_219501f2f16d8ab37d500418d189298e
#
_entry.id   219501f2f16d8ab37d500418d189298e
#
_cell.length_a   1.000
_cell.length_b   1.000
_cell.length_c   1.000
_cell.angle_alpha   90.00
_cell.angle_beta   90.00
_cell.angle_gamma   90.00
#
_symmetry.space_group_name_H-M   'P 1'
#
loop_
_entity.id
_entity.type
_entity.pdbx_description
1 polymer ?
#
loop_
_entity_poly.entity_id
_entity_poly.type
_entity_poly.pdbx_seq_one_letter_code
_entity_poly.pdbx_strand_id
1 'polypeptide(L)'
;MSSGGQVLGGVVGAVAGFFLGGGPTGAVYGAQIGMMAGGYLDPPKGPTVNGPRLDDLSVQTSTYGAVIPRVYGTVTVNGNVFWLENNRLKETVTRKKSGGKGGGSKTTTRTYTYSATFAVGLCKGPIAGVRRIWVGPDLIYDAGSSDSNTIAASNAAATGFKVYLGTDTQAPDARIQATLGVANTPAWRGLAYLVFYDLGLARYANSLAGAQVRVEILQLGTVNTYVATRYDMPTASKHVFTAWNGSVFVRLAHFNNNVWVSPDAITWTQYAAGFGASCFWQGLVWGNGLFVAPSYQSGMPVWTSPDGVTWTSNANPTGNGPIAFGNNTFVIGCANGSQCTTSTSGTSWTAVTLPFNSGGNGSKVLHNGTTFLIWMNAINRVMVSTTGGTGTWSGGAPNGVALSNHNHGVVKNGVFFLGSNGGIAAKSSPDGVTWTDLAVIPASQSMGADNNNFLCFGNDRFYASPTGAAGTWTLYQTLVNTMPYVGDCWNGAFHSVCSQDAAYAYRIVPTFVSPIFPSLDAVVSAECLQSGLLTSGDIDVTALASQQVRGYRIGSVGAIRAALEPLQAAWPFDVVQHGYQIKFVARGGASVVTIPAADLDARGAGQEPGVQITTSREMDSQLPRRVTVQHLDYDREYNTGTQYAERLNTAAINARVLDLPIVLTATEAAGKAEVLLYLYWLERYDVAVALPPTYNQVEPGDVVTLVTPEGNVSLRLTAIHYTSDGRLECQAKYASAAIYTPTAVGSSPAWTGPTTITPVGASVYVLMDVPMVNSAQSGPSFLAAMTGALAGWRGGVLTQSTDAGSTWASLQDFGPPGSSMGTCTNSIGVVEHRMVDSASVLNVTLTQGALYSVTQLAMLGGANHFAYGADGRWEIIAAQTCALVSGTSYVLQNLLRGRFGSEWAMGIHAVGDALILLDTTDVAAIAMSSGSIGLSYLYRGVTVDRDISTDSNRAFAYQGVNLRPLSPIALTGNRDAGNDWTLTWIRRTRDGGEWRGGRVAGLRRRFGW
;
A
#
# COMPACT_ATOMS: atom_id res chain seq x y z
N MET A 1 -22.85 0.28 -44.80
CA MET A 1 -22.69 -0.91 -45.68
C MET A 1 -23.81 -1.85 -45.33
N SER A 2 -24.57 -2.27 -46.36
CA SER A 2 -25.67 -3.27 -46.17
C SER A 2 -25.07 -4.60 -45.78
N SER A 3 -25.74 -5.35 -44.89
CA SER A 3 -25.30 -6.72 -44.54
C SER A 3 -25.50 -7.67 -45.73
N GLY A 4 -24.73 -8.77 -45.77
CA GLY A 4 -24.90 -9.80 -46.83
C GLY A 4 -26.35 -10.31 -46.87
N GLY A 5 -27.01 -10.47 -45.74
CA GLY A 5 -28.42 -10.84 -45.67
C GLY A 5 -29.39 -9.80 -46.24
N GLN A 6 -29.09 -8.49 -46.07
CA GLN A 6 -29.90 -7.43 -46.72
C GLN A 6 -29.81 -7.47 -48.23
N VAL A 7 -28.61 -7.65 -48.79
CA VAL A 7 -28.40 -7.72 -50.22
C VAL A 7 -29.07 -8.96 -50.82
N LEU A 8 -28.87 -10.13 -50.18
CA LEU A 8 -29.47 -11.37 -50.64
C LEU A 8 -31.01 -11.35 -50.50
N GLY A 9 -31.52 -10.88 -49.37
CA GLY A 9 -32.92 -10.67 -49.10
C GLY A 9 -33.57 -9.74 -50.13
N GLY A 10 -32.89 -8.61 -50.47
CA GLY A 10 -33.34 -7.66 -51.47
C GLY A 10 -33.42 -8.27 -52.87
N VAL A 11 -32.41 -9.05 -53.27
CA VAL A 11 -32.43 -9.74 -54.59
C VAL A 11 -33.55 -10.80 -54.66
N VAL A 12 -33.66 -11.67 -53.63
CA VAL A 12 -34.70 -12.70 -53.59
C VAL A 12 -36.10 -12.05 -53.56
N GLY A 13 -36.31 -11.02 -52.77
CA GLY A 13 -37.54 -10.29 -52.67
C GLY A 13 -37.90 -9.55 -53.98
N ALA A 14 -36.92 -8.98 -54.66
CA ALA A 14 -37.16 -8.36 -55.98
C ALA A 14 -37.64 -9.37 -57.03
N VAL A 15 -36.96 -10.53 -57.10
CA VAL A 15 -37.34 -11.63 -58.02
C VAL A 15 -38.73 -12.13 -57.68
N ALA A 16 -39.05 -12.40 -56.43
CA ALA A 16 -40.35 -12.85 -56.00
C ALA A 16 -41.43 -11.76 -56.26
N GLY A 17 -41.17 -10.53 -55.97
CA GLY A 17 -42.06 -9.41 -56.20
C GLY A 17 -42.37 -9.15 -57.69
N PHE A 18 -41.36 -9.36 -58.57
CA PHE A 18 -41.53 -9.21 -60.03
C PHE A 18 -42.50 -10.26 -60.57
N PHE A 19 -42.31 -11.53 -60.11
CA PHE A 19 -43.15 -12.62 -60.65
C PHE A 19 -44.55 -12.71 -59.99
N LEU A 20 -44.70 -12.31 -58.71
CA LEU A 20 -45.97 -12.44 -57.97
C LEU A 20 -46.78 -11.13 -57.90
N GLY A 21 -46.17 -9.99 -58.11
CA GLY A 21 -46.76 -8.67 -57.87
C GLY A 21 -46.86 -7.71 -59.03
N GLY A 22 -46.75 -8.14 -60.25
CA GLY A 22 -47.03 -7.22 -61.41
C GLY A 22 -45.88 -6.40 -61.93
N GLY A 23 -44.73 -7.00 -62.21
CA GLY A 23 -43.64 -6.39 -62.98
C GLY A 23 -42.71 -5.47 -62.18
N PRO A 24 -42.18 -4.42 -62.82
CA PRO A 24 -41.11 -3.59 -62.21
C PRO A 24 -41.51 -2.96 -60.87
N THR A 25 -42.72 -2.60 -60.64
CA THR A 25 -43.23 -2.01 -59.39
C THR A 25 -43.25 -3.03 -58.25
N GLY A 26 -43.72 -4.27 -58.58
CA GLY A 26 -43.67 -5.36 -57.63
C GLY A 26 -42.23 -5.79 -57.23
N ALA A 27 -41.31 -5.69 -58.17
CA ALA A 27 -39.88 -5.93 -57.86
C ALA A 27 -39.31 -4.94 -56.86
N VAL A 28 -39.67 -3.66 -56.98
CA VAL A 28 -39.20 -2.63 -56.04
C VAL A 28 -39.77 -2.85 -54.63
N TYR A 29 -41.06 -3.15 -54.51
CA TYR A 29 -41.64 -3.46 -53.20
C TYR A 29 -41.15 -4.77 -52.63
N GLY A 30 -40.99 -5.79 -53.47
CA GLY A 30 -40.41 -7.05 -53.06
C GLY A 30 -38.95 -6.92 -52.59
N ALA A 31 -38.17 -6.09 -53.30
CA ALA A 31 -36.78 -5.78 -52.85
C ALA A 31 -36.75 -5.08 -51.49
N GLN A 32 -37.64 -4.11 -51.25
CA GLN A 32 -37.71 -3.40 -49.99
C GLN A 32 -38.06 -4.34 -48.82
N ILE A 33 -39.10 -5.17 -49.02
CA ILE A 33 -39.53 -6.17 -48.03
C ILE A 33 -38.42 -7.21 -47.82
N GLY A 34 -37.81 -7.69 -48.86
CA GLY A 34 -36.73 -8.66 -48.84
C GLY A 34 -35.46 -8.12 -48.14
N MET A 35 -35.09 -6.84 -48.34
CA MET A 35 -34.01 -6.16 -47.61
C MET A 35 -34.35 -6.01 -46.14
N MET A 36 -35.58 -5.69 -45.78
CA MET A 36 -35.99 -5.61 -44.39
C MET A 36 -35.94 -6.97 -43.71
N ALA A 37 -36.46 -8.01 -44.35
CA ALA A 37 -36.41 -9.38 -43.81
C ALA A 37 -34.96 -9.90 -43.73
N GLY A 38 -34.14 -9.68 -44.77
CA GLY A 38 -32.75 -10.09 -44.80
C GLY A 38 -31.90 -9.30 -43.77
N GLY A 39 -32.21 -8.04 -43.50
CA GLY A 39 -31.60 -7.27 -42.41
C GLY A 39 -32.00 -7.71 -41.01
N TYR A 40 -33.20 -8.35 -40.88
CA TYR A 40 -33.62 -8.93 -39.62
C TYR A 40 -32.91 -10.26 -39.33
N LEU A 41 -32.63 -11.07 -40.37
CA LEU A 41 -31.95 -12.36 -40.28
C LEU A 41 -30.44 -12.25 -40.17
N ASP A 42 -29.82 -11.20 -40.78
CA ASP A 42 -28.41 -10.92 -40.74
C ASP A 42 -28.21 -9.38 -40.53
N PRO A 43 -28.35 -8.85 -39.32
CA PRO A 43 -28.22 -7.43 -39.05
C PRO A 43 -26.80 -6.93 -39.33
N PRO A 44 -26.63 -5.72 -39.92
CA PRO A 44 -25.30 -5.18 -40.18
C PRO A 44 -24.48 -5.10 -38.89
N LYS A 45 -23.22 -5.50 -38.97
CA LYS A 45 -22.29 -5.37 -37.86
C LYS A 45 -22.12 -3.89 -37.54
N GLY A 46 -22.37 -3.51 -36.29
CA GLY A 46 -22.20 -2.15 -35.83
C GLY A 46 -20.74 -1.68 -35.86
N PRO A 47 -20.51 -0.38 -35.83
CA PRO A 47 -19.17 0.17 -35.83
C PRO A 47 -18.41 -0.29 -34.58
N THR A 48 -17.12 -0.57 -34.73
CA THR A 48 -16.20 -0.79 -33.62
C THR A 48 -15.57 0.55 -33.28
N VAL A 49 -15.83 1.04 -32.07
CA VAL A 49 -15.14 2.22 -31.51
C VAL A 49 -13.96 1.72 -30.70
N ASN A 50 -12.76 2.09 -31.13
CA ASN A 50 -11.54 1.79 -30.37
C ASN A 50 -11.26 2.98 -29.47
N GLY A 51 -11.06 2.75 -28.17
CA GLY A 51 -10.49 3.72 -27.26
C GLY A 51 -9.04 4.06 -27.61
N PRO A 52 -8.42 5.03 -26.95
CA PRO A 52 -7.01 5.36 -27.17
C PRO A 52 -6.16 4.11 -26.91
N ARG A 53 -5.25 3.83 -27.84
CA ARG A 53 -4.36 2.68 -27.79
C ARG A 53 -2.93 3.17 -27.98
N LEU A 54 -1.98 2.59 -27.24
CA LEU A 54 -0.56 2.84 -27.48
C LEU A 54 -0.14 2.22 -28.82
N ASP A 55 0.54 2.99 -29.65
CA ASP A 55 1.03 2.53 -30.96
C ASP A 55 2.23 1.57 -30.77
N ASP A 56 3.06 1.82 -29.76
CA ASP A 56 4.20 0.98 -29.41
C ASP A 56 4.10 0.56 -27.93
N LEU A 57 4.25 -0.73 -27.68
CA LEU A 57 4.28 -1.33 -26.35
C LEU A 57 5.71 -1.63 -25.86
N SER A 58 6.72 -1.42 -26.70
CA SER A 58 8.11 -1.59 -26.33
C SER A 58 8.54 -0.50 -25.34
N VAL A 59 9.32 -0.88 -24.36
CA VAL A 59 9.83 0.03 -23.34
C VAL A 59 11.34 -0.16 -23.26
N GLN A 60 12.06 0.93 -23.39
CA GLN A 60 13.49 0.92 -23.15
C GLN A 60 13.72 0.72 -21.63
N THR A 61 14.24 -0.45 -21.27
CA THR A 61 14.70 -0.72 -19.91
C THR A 61 16.14 -0.24 -19.78
N SER A 62 16.54 0.12 -18.60
CA SER A 62 17.89 0.46 -18.15
C SER A 62 18.91 0.97 -19.18
N THR A 63 19.50 2.10 -18.89
CA THR A 63 20.72 2.55 -19.57
C THR A 63 21.91 1.71 -19.05
N TYR A 64 22.59 1.00 -19.94
CA TYR A 64 23.84 0.30 -19.58
C TYR A 64 24.84 1.30 -18.98
N GLY A 65 25.43 0.93 -17.83
CA GLY A 65 26.34 1.81 -17.11
C GLY A 65 25.70 2.70 -16.05
N ALA A 66 24.40 2.58 -15.80
CA ALA A 66 23.75 3.27 -14.68
C ALA A 66 24.40 2.85 -13.34
N VAL A 67 24.72 3.83 -12.51
CA VAL A 67 25.40 3.59 -11.24
C VAL A 67 24.46 2.92 -10.26
N ILE A 68 24.92 1.84 -9.62
CA ILE A 68 24.26 1.21 -8.48
C ILE A 68 24.72 1.96 -7.23
N PRO A 69 23.83 2.73 -6.55
CA PRO A 69 24.23 3.51 -5.40
C PRO A 69 24.62 2.61 -4.22
N ARG A 70 25.58 3.09 -3.40
CA ARG A 70 25.77 2.59 -2.03
C ARG A 70 25.00 3.48 -1.09
N VAL A 71 24.44 2.87 -0.06
CA VAL A 71 23.61 3.59 0.92
C VAL A 71 24.03 3.21 2.33
N TYR A 72 23.94 4.17 3.26
CA TYR A 72 24.15 3.99 4.69
C TYR A 72 22.97 4.60 5.44
N GLY A 73 22.55 3.95 6.51
CA GLY A 73 21.39 4.39 7.28
C GLY A 73 20.08 4.27 6.49
N THR A 74 19.19 5.22 6.67
CA THR A 74 17.87 5.24 6.03
C THR A 74 17.81 6.36 4.98
N VAL A 75 17.59 6.01 3.74
CA VAL A 75 17.57 6.96 2.62
C VAL A 75 16.66 6.46 1.50
N THR A 76 16.11 7.37 0.72
CA THR A 76 15.40 7.01 -0.49
C THR A 76 16.34 6.85 -1.68
N VAL A 77 16.04 5.84 -2.50
CA VAL A 77 16.66 5.64 -3.80
C VAL A 77 15.59 5.61 -4.88
N ASN A 78 15.91 6.19 -6.02
CA ASN A 78 15.11 6.01 -7.23
C ASN A 78 15.53 4.72 -7.89
N GLY A 79 14.55 3.87 -8.19
CA GLY A 79 14.82 2.59 -8.81
C GLY A 79 15.17 2.73 -10.29
N ASN A 80 16.05 1.85 -10.77
CA ASN A 80 16.39 1.73 -12.18
C ASN A 80 15.82 0.41 -12.72
N VAL A 81 14.89 0.49 -13.69
CA VAL A 81 14.28 -0.69 -14.31
C VAL A 81 15.33 -1.40 -15.16
N PHE A 82 15.74 -2.60 -14.75
CA PHE A 82 16.76 -3.36 -15.48
C PHE A 82 16.21 -4.60 -16.20
N TRP A 83 14.98 -4.98 -15.93
CA TRP A 83 14.29 -6.08 -16.59
C TRP A 83 12.80 -5.77 -16.75
N LEU A 84 12.22 -6.14 -17.88
CA LEU A 84 10.81 -6.07 -18.17
C LEU A 84 10.38 -7.35 -18.90
N GLU A 85 9.31 -7.98 -18.46
CA GLU A 85 8.78 -9.20 -19.06
C GLU A 85 8.51 -8.99 -20.55
N ASN A 86 9.14 -9.83 -21.39
CA ASN A 86 9.08 -9.77 -22.86
C ASN A 86 9.47 -8.41 -23.48
N ASN A 87 10.14 -7.53 -22.75
CA ASN A 87 10.53 -6.17 -23.16
C ASN A 87 9.36 -5.31 -23.65
N ARG A 88 8.15 -5.56 -23.17
CA ARG A 88 6.95 -4.84 -23.60
C ARG A 88 5.87 -4.83 -22.53
N LEU A 89 4.97 -3.85 -22.64
CA LEU A 89 3.79 -3.79 -21.79
C LEU A 89 2.79 -4.87 -22.17
N LYS A 90 2.09 -5.38 -21.20
CA LYS A 90 0.97 -6.32 -21.37
C LYS A 90 -0.31 -5.54 -21.61
N GLU A 91 -0.86 -5.65 -22.81
CA GLU A 91 -2.13 -5.03 -23.17
C GLU A 91 -3.30 -5.97 -22.83
N THR A 92 -4.29 -5.45 -22.13
CA THR A 92 -5.57 -6.12 -21.89
C THR A 92 -6.67 -5.39 -22.64
N VAL A 93 -7.37 -6.10 -23.50
CA VAL A 93 -8.44 -5.52 -24.33
C VAL A 93 -9.80 -5.93 -23.77
N THR A 94 -10.51 -4.98 -23.20
CA THR A 94 -11.89 -5.16 -22.78
C THR A 94 -12.82 -4.76 -23.92
N ARG A 95 -13.72 -5.67 -24.32
CA ARG A 95 -14.68 -5.45 -25.40
C ARG A 95 -16.08 -5.31 -24.80
N LYS A 96 -16.68 -4.14 -24.98
CA LYS A 96 -18.08 -3.91 -24.61
C LYS A 96 -18.92 -3.77 -25.87
N LYS A 97 -20.01 -4.55 -25.98
CA LYS A 97 -21.02 -4.42 -27.03
C LYS A 97 -22.19 -3.64 -26.48
N SER A 98 -22.50 -2.49 -27.07
CA SER A 98 -23.67 -1.67 -26.73
C SER A 98 -24.62 -1.64 -27.91
N GLY A 99 -25.90 -1.91 -27.67
CA GLY A 99 -26.94 -1.82 -28.71
C GLY A 99 -28.29 -2.18 -28.17
N GLY A 100 -29.31 -1.36 -28.49
CA GLY A 100 -30.69 -1.51 -27.99
C GLY A 100 -31.46 -2.68 -28.64
N LYS A 101 -32.48 -3.17 -27.94
CA LYS A 101 -33.52 -4.07 -28.46
C LYS A 101 -34.39 -3.31 -29.47
N GLY A 102 -34.02 -3.27 -30.72
CA GLY A 102 -34.82 -2.65 -31.77
C GLY A 102 -34.02 -2.52 -33.06
N GLY A 103 -33.64 -3.63 -33.70
CA GLY A 103 -33.14 -3.69 -35.07
C GLY A 103 -31.90 -2.83 -35.43
N GLY A 104 -31.26 -2.16 -34.48
CA GLY A 104 -30.10 -1.33 -34.72
C GLY A 104 -28.77 -2.09 -34.57
N SER A 105 -27.73 -1.64 -35.31
CA SER A 105 -26.40 -2.22 -35.28
C SER A 105 -25.76 -2.08 -33.88
N LYS A 106 -25.20 -3.18 -33.35
CA LYS A 106 -24.49 -3.17 -32.04
C LYS A 106 -23.13 -2.50 -32.20
N THR A 107 -22.89 -1.41 -31.49
CA THR A 107 -21.57 -0.78 -31.41
C THR A 107 -20.68 -1.60 -30.45
N THR A 108 -19.46 -1.93 -30.89
CA THR A 108 -18.47 -2.59 -30.04
C THR A 108 -17.43 -1.55 -29.63
N THR A 109 -17.36 -1.24 -28.33
CA THR A 109 -16.30 -0.40 -27.77
C THR A 109 -15.16 -1.28 -27.28
N ARG A 110 -13.94 -0.99 -27.65
CA ARG A 110 -12.72 -1.61 -27.14
C ARG A 110 -12.02 -0.64 -26.23
N THR A 111 -11.78 -1.04 -25.00
CA THR A 111 -10.95 -0.29 -24.03
C THR A 111 -9.65 -1.03 -23.83
N TYR A 112 -8.55 -0.30 -23.88
CA TYR A 112 -7.20 -0.85 -23.72
C TYR A 112 -6.67 -0.42 -22.37
N THR A 113 -6.19 -1.38 -21.57
CA THR A 113 -5.50 -1.16 -20.31
C THR A 113 -4.15 -1.84 -20.35
N TYR A 114 -3.17 -1.27 -19.65
CA TYR A 114 -1.80 -1.73 -19.72
C TYR A 114 -1.30 -2.09 -18.33
N SER A 115 -0.54 -3.17 -18.24
CA SER A 115 0.19 -3.58 -17.05
C SER A 115 1.61 -3.98 -17.39
N ALA A 116 2.47 -4.05 -16.37
CA ALA A 116 3.85 -4.47 -16.55
C ALA A 116 4.31 -5.34 -15.39
N THR A 117 5.09 -6.38 -15.71
CA THR A 117 5.90 -7.15 -14.77
C THR A 117 7.35 -6.75 -15.01
N PHE A 118 8.00 -6.14 -14.02
CA PHE A 118 9.34 -5.58 -14.21
C PHE A 118 10.16 -5.61 -12.93
N ALA A 119 11.49 -5.62 -13.09
CA ALA A 119 12.44 -5.59 -12.00
C ALA A 119 13.16 -4.24 -11.93
N VAL A 120 13.30 -3.74 -10.70
CA VAL A 120 13.87 -2.42 -10.39
C VAL A 120 15.05 -2.59 -9.48
N GLY A 121 16.25 -2.27 -9.94
CA GLY A 121 17.48 -2.23 -9.15
C GLY A 121 17.47 -1.02 -8.21
N LEU A 122 17.88 -1.23 -6.98
CA LEU A 122 17.83 -0.21 -5.93
C LEU A 122 19.24 0.26 -5.54
N CYS A 123 20.00 -0.60 -4.88
CA CYS A 123 21.32 -0.25 -4.35
C CYS A 123 22.19 -1.50 -4.15
N LYS A 124 23.48 -1.29 -3.84
CA LYS A 124 24.37 -2.38 -3.41
C LYS A 124 23.83 -2.98 -2.11
N GLY A 125 23.57 -4.30 -2.13
CA GLY A 125 23.15 -5.05 -0.95
C GLY A 125 24.34 -5.60 -0.16
N PRO A 126 24.07 -6.32 0.94
CA PRO A 126 22.73 -6.58 1.47
C PRO A 126 22.12 -5.39 2.19
N ILE A 127 20.77 -5.28 2.13
CA ILE A 127 20.00 -4.30 2.90
C ILE A 127 19.16 -5.02 3.96
N ALA A 128 18.75 -4.29 5.02
CA ALA A 128 17.86 -4.84 6.03
C ALA A 128 16.41 -5.01 5.52
N GLY A 129 15.99 -4.08 4.63
CA GLY A 129 14.65 -4.12 4.07
C GLY A 129 14.27 -2.79 3.39
N VAL A 130 12.99 -2.71 3.05
CA VAL A 130 12.37 -1.49 2.55
C VAL A 130 11.26 -1.07 3.51
N ARG A 131 11.14 0.23 3.78
CA ARG A 131 10.08 0.75 4.65
C ARG A 131 8.91 1.28 3.85
N ARG A 132 9.16 2.19 2.92
CA ARG A 132 8.13 2.80 2.07
C ARG A 132 8.47 2.61 0.60
N ILE A 133 7.42 2.43 -0.21
CA ILE A 133 7.53 2.32 -1.67
C ILE A 133 6.52 3.29 -2.28
N TRP A 134 7.02 4.14 -3.16
CA TRP A 134 6.20 5.03 -3.99
C TRP A 134 6.30 4.59 -5.45
N VAL A 135 5.17 4.66 -6.14
CA VAL A 135 5.11 4.52 -7.59
C VAL A 135 4.50 5.80 -8.14
N GLY A 136 5.26 6.53 -8.93
CA GLY A 136 4.88 7.89 -9.32
C GLY A 136 4.60 8.76 -8.07
N PRO A 137 3.43 9.41 -8.00
CA PRO A 137 3.06 10.24 -6.85
C PRO A 137 2.48 9.43 -5.67
N ASP A 138 2.15 8.16 -5.87
CA ASP A 138 1.41 7.36 -4.91
C ASP A 138 2.34 6.62 -3.93
N LEU A 139 2.09 6.76 -2.65
CA LEU A 139 2.60 5.84 -1.63
C LEU A 139 1.77 4.55 -1.71
N ILE A 140 2.41 3.42 -2.05
CA ILE A 140 1.72 2.14 -2.21
C ILE A 140 1.99 1.15 -1.06
N TYR A 141 3.07 1.36 -0.32
CA TYR A 141 3.50 0.50 0.78
C TYR A 141 4.20 1.30 1.86
N ASP A 142 3.82 1.08 3.12
CA ASP A 142 4.50 1.59 4.30
C ASP A 142 4.50 0.56 5.42
N ALA A 143 5.65 -0.08 5.63
CA ALA A 143 5.86 -1.08 6.69
C ALA A 143 5.90 -0.47 8.11
N GLY A 144 6.09 0.84 8.22
CA GLY A 144 6.21 1.55 9.50
C GLY A 144 4.94 2.30 9.92
N SER A 145 3.84 2.16 9.17
CA SER A 145 2.60 2.87 9.48
C SER A 145 1.88 2.27 10.69
N SER A 146 1.31 3.12 11.53
CA SER A 146 0.36 2.75 12.58
C SER A 146 -1.11 2.93 12.17
N ASP A 147 -1.36 3.50 10.99
CA ASP A 147 -2.70 3.67 10.45
C ASP A 147 -3.23 2.35 9.87
N SER A 148 -4.41 1.90 10.35
CA SER A 148 -4.98 0.61 9.97
C SER A 148 -5.28 0.48 8.48
N ASN A 149 -5.73 1.57 7.84
CA ASN A 149 -6.02 1.59 6.40
C ASN A 149 -4.74 1.47 5.57
N THR A 150 -3.70 2.19 5.97
CA THR A 150 -2.37 2.10 5.33
C THR A 150 -1.76 0.71 5.49
N ILE A 151 -1.92 0.09 6.67
CA ILE A 151 -1.47 -1.30 6.90
C ILE A 151 -2.22 -2.26 5.97
N ALA A 152 -3.55 -2.17 5.90
CA ALA A 152 -4.35 -3.04 5.04
C ALA A 152 -3.99 -2.86 3.55
N ALA A 153 -3.83 -1.62 3.10
CA ALA A 153 -3.43 -1.31 1.74
C ALA A 153 -2.00 -1.79 1.42
N SER A 154 -1.07 -1.62 2.36
CA SER A 154 0.31 -2.11 2.22
C SER A 154 0.37 -3.63 2.10
N ASN A 155 -0.42 -4.34 2.91
CA ASN A 155 -0.51 -5.80 2.83
C ASN A 155 -1.07 -6.27 1.48
N ALA A 156 -2.11 -5.59 0.97
CA ALA A 156 -2.66 -5.87 -0.35
C ALA A 156 -1.62 -5.58 -1.45
N ALA A 157 -0.91 -4.45 -1.38
CA ALA A 157 0.14 -4.10 -2.34
C ALA A 157 1.32 -5.07 -2.31
N ALA A 158 1.68 -5.61 -1.14
CA ALA A 158 2.77 -6.56 -0.97
C ALA A 158 2.58 -7.88 -1.73
N THR A 159 1.35 -8.23 -2.10
CA THR A 159 1.08 -9.39 -2.98
C THR A 159 1.47 -9.13 -4.44
N GLY A 160 1.59 -7.88 -4.85
CA GLY A 160 1.92 -7.43 -6.20
C GLY A 160 3.41 -7.16 -6.43
N PHE A 161 4.27 -7.34 -5.44
CA PHE A 161 5.71 -7.17 -5.59
C PHE A 161 6.51 -8.09 -4.68
N LYS A 162 7.79 -8.25 -4.97
CA LYS A 162 8.75 -8.99 -4.13
C LYS A 162 10.04 -8.21 -3.97
N VAL A 163 10.54 -8.17 -2.74
CA VAL A 163 11.81 -7.51 -2.38
C VAL A 163 12.92 -8.55 -2.35
N TYR A 164 14.03 -8.23 -2.97
CA TYR A 164 15.27 -8.98 -2.93
C TYR A 164 16.34 -8.14 -2.26
N LEU A 165 16.88 -8.65 -1.16
CA LEU A 165 17.74 -7.87 -0.26
C LEU A 165 19.20 -7.74 -0.71
N GLY A 166 19.60 -8.44 -1.75
CA GLY A 166 20.98 -8.42 -2.23
C GLY A 166 21.93 -9.29 -1.41
N THR A 167 21.44 -10.34 -0.76
CA THR A 167 22.28 -11.27 0.01
C THR A 167 23.08 -12.20 -0.90
N ASP A 168 24.19 -12.74 -0.38
CA ASP A 168 25.01 -13.71 -1.12
C ASP A 168 24.31 -15.06 -1.35
N THR A 169 23.26 -15.33 -0.59
CA THR A 169 22.42 -16.53 -0.72
C THR A 169 21.13 -16.29 -1.50
N GLN A 170 20.96 -15.08 -2.05
CA GLN A 170 19.76 -14.69 -2.79
C GLN A 170 19.45 -15.64 -3.93
N ALA A 171 18.20 -16.11 -3.99
CA ALA A 171 17.72 -16.94 -5.09
C ALA A 171 17.19 -16.08 -6.25
N PRO A 172 17.23 -16.57 -7.49
CA PRO A 172 16.62 -15.91 -8.63
C PRO A 172 15.09 -15.78 -8.46
N ASP A 173 14.51 -14.74 -9.07
CA ASP A 173 13.08 -14.57 -9.10
C ASP A 173 12.37 -15.62 -9.98
N ALA A 174 11.33 -16.27 -9.45
CA ALA A 174 10.63 -17.35 -10.14
C ALA A 174 9.93 -16.91 -11.43
N ARG A 175 9.39 -15.67 -11.47
CA ARG A 175 8.73 -15.13 -12.66
C ARG A 175 9.73 -14.79 -13.76
N ILE A 176 10.89 -14.26 -13.38
CA ILE A 176 11.98 -14.00 -14.31
C ILE A 176 12.53 -15.33 -14.85
N GLN A 177 12.68 -16.34 -13.99
CA GLN A 177 13.07 -17.68 -14.42
C GLN A 177 12.09 -18.32 -15.40
N ALA A 178 10.80 -18.13 -15.19
CA ALA A 178 9.77 -18.63 -16.11
C ALA A 178 9.86 -17.97 -17.48
N THR A 179 10.32 -16.71 -17.56
CA THR A 179 10.47 -15.96 -18.81
C THR A 179 11.80 -16.22 -19.51
N LEU A 180 12.92 -16.23 -18.77
CA LEU A 180 14.28 -16.34 -19.35
C LEU A 180 14.83 -17.76 -19.35
N GLY A 181 14.24 -18.66 -18.59
CA GLY A 181 14.76 -19.99 -18.31
C GLY A 181 15.73 -20.02 -17.13
N VAL A 182 15.79 -21.15 -16.42
CA VAL A 182 16.57 -21.33 -15.18
C VAL A 182 18.07 -21.03 -15.40
N ALA A 183 18.64 -21.49 -16.52
CA ALA A 183 20.06 -21.33 -16.83
C ALA A 183 20.44 -19.86 -17.13
N ASN A 184 19.49 -19.03 -17.55
CA ASN A 184 19.74 -17.66 -18.01
C ASN A 184 19.31 -16.61 -17.00
N THR A 185 18.83 -17.01 -15.81
CA THR A 185 18.35 -16.07 -14.79
C THR A 185 19.36 -15.96 -13.65
N PRO A 186 20.13 -14.87 -13.57
CA PRO A 186 21.02 -14.65 -12.44
C PRO A 186 20.21 -14.31 -11.18
N ALA A 187 20.79 -14.59 -10.05
CA ALA A 187 20.21 -14.25 -8.76
C ALA A 187 20.46 -12.77 -8.37
N TRP A 188 21.28 -12.04 -9.11
CA TRP A 188 21.75 -10.68 -8.81
C TRP A 188 22.19 -10.51 -7.34
N ARG A 189 22.98 -11.45 -6.84
CA ARG A 189 23.58 -11.37 -5.51
C ARG A 189 24.41 -10.10 -5.38
N GLY A 190 24.36 -9.46 -4.23
CA GLY A 190 24.99 -8.16 -4.01
C GLY A 190 24.17 -6.95 -4.54
N LEU A 191 23.05 -7.18 -5.24
CA LEU A 191 22.11 -6.13 -5.66
C LEU A 191 20.80 -6.29 -4.93
N ALA A 192 20.38 -5.25 -4.21
CA ALA A 192 19.02 -5.13 -3.70
C ALA A 192 18.10 -4.66 -4.82
N TYR A 193 16.96 -5.35 -5.04
CA TYR A 193 16.02 -5.02 -6.11
C TYR A 193 14.59 -5.42 -5.76
N LEU A 194 13.63 -4.86 -6.50
CA LEU A 194 12.20 -5.18 -6.43
C LEU A 194 11.75 -5.82 -7.74
N VAL A 195 10.81 -6.76 -7.67
CA VAL A 195 10.05 -7.22 -8.83
C VAL A 195 8.59 -6.89 -8.61
N PHE A 196 7.99 -6.13 -9.52
CA PHE A 196 6.56 -5.90 -9.59
C PHE A 196 5.92 -6.91 -10.54
N TYR A 197 4.78 -7.46 -10.13
CA TYR A 197 4.01 -8.44 -10.91
C TYR A 197 2.72 -7.79 -11.42
N ASP A 198 2.55 -7.73 -12.73
CA ASP A 198 1.35 -7.23 -13.42
C ASP A 198 0.86 -5.85 -12.89
N LEU A 199 1.77 -4.94 -12.54
CA LEU A 199 1.42 -3.60 -12.06
C LEU A 199 0.57 -2.86 -13.08
N GLY A 200 -0.66 -2.46 -12.72
CA GLY A 200 -1.55 -1.67 -13.58
C GLY A 200 -1.03 -0.25 -13.81
N LEU A 201 -0.92 0.17 -15.08
CA LEU A 201 -0.31 1.43 -15.46
C LEU A 201 -1.33 2.54 -15.77
N ALA A 202 -2.63 2.27 -15.69
CA ALA A 202 -3.67 3.24 -16.03
C ALA A 202 -3.53 4.56 -15.26
N ARG A 203 -3.12 4.50 -13.98
CA ARG A 203 -2.88 5.66 -13.11
C ARG A 203 -1.60 6.43 -13.43
N TYR A 204 -0.69 5.82 -14.18
CA TYR A 204 0.64 6.35 -14.50
C TYR A 204 0.74 6.67 -15.99
N ALA A 205 -0.34 7.21 -16.56
CA ALA A 205 -0.44 7.54 -17.99
C ALA A 205 -0.13 6.36 -18.92
N ASN A 206 -0.42 5.12 -18.48
CA ASN A 206 -0.10 3.88 -19.20
C ASN A 206 1.39 3.73 -19.56
N SER A 207 2.30 4.27 -18.74
CA SER A 207 3.73 4.34 -19.03
C SER A 207 4.54 3.99 -17.79
N LEU A 208 5.66 3.25 -17.98
CA LEU A 208 6.65 3.05 -16.92
C LEU A 208 7.38 4.35 -16.53
N ALA A 209 7.49 5.30 -17.44
CA ALA A 209 8.05 6.61 -17.14
C ALA A 209 7.18 7.39 -16.13
N GLY A 210 5.86 7.21 -16.18
CA GLY A 210 4.93 7.75 -15.19
C GLY A 210 4.92 6.95 -13.88
N ALA A 211 5.26 5.67 -13.93
CA ALA A 211 5.33 4.75 -12.80
C ALA A 211 6.73 4.68 -12.17
N GLN A 212 7.42 5.81 -12.04
CA GLN A 212 8.74 5.85 -11.41
C GLN A 212 8.69 5.30 -9.99
N VAL A 213 9.60 4.36 -9.70
CA VAL A 213 9.68 3.70 -8.40
C VAL A 213 10.69 4.41 -7.52
N ARG A 214 10.28 4.86 -6.35
CA ARG A 214 11.11 5.40 -5.29
C ARG A 214 10.94 4.53 -4.03
N VAL A 215 12.04 4.17 -3.40
CA VAL A 215 12.03 3.24 -2.27
C VAL A 215 12.85 3.79 -1.12
N GLU A 216 12.29 3.75 0.08
CA GLU A 216 13.02 4.02 1.32
C GLU A 216 13.73 2.75 1.77
N ILE A 217 15.05 2.78 1.71
CA ILE A 217 15.93 1.67 2.06
C ILE A 217 16.29 1.75 3.53
N LEU A 218 16.23 0.60 4.19
CA LEU A 218 16.78 0.38 5.52
C LEU A 218 18.08 -0.43 5.37
N GLN A 219 19.20 0.18 5.70
CA GLN A 219 20.49 -0.54 5.68
C GLN A 219 20.62 -1.40 6.94
N LEU A 220 21.46 -2.43 6.88
CA LEU A 220 21.75 -3.31 7.99
C LEU A 220 22.26 -2.52 9.21
N GLY A 221 21.43 -2.40 10.18
CA GLY A 221 21.69 -1.87 11.50
C GLY A 221 20.59 -2.39 12.38
N THR A 222 20.89 -3.37 13.18
CA THR A 222 19.96 -4.11 14.01
C THR A 222 19.22 -3.17 14.96
N VAL A 223 17.95 -3.25 15.05
CA VAL A 223 17.15 -3.89 16.08
C VAL A 223 15.70 -3.69 15.72
N ASN A 224 15.06 -4.74 15.40
CA ASN A 224 13.63 -4.76 15.42
C ASN A 224 13.20 -4.82 16.87
N THR A 225 12.62 -3.79 17.39
CA THR A 225 11.73 -3.95 18.53
C THR A 225 10.40 -4.43 18.00
N TYR A 226 9.77 -5.26 18.77
CA TYR A 226 8.44 -5.75 18.48
C TYR A 226 7.48 -5.15 19.51
N VAL A 227 6.34 -4.64 19.04
CA VAL A 227 5.24 -4.26 19.92
C VAL A 227 4.16 -5.31 19.81
N ALA A 228 3.92 -6.04 20.90
CA ALA A 228 2.81 -6.97 20.99
C ALA A 228 1.61 -6.26 21.61
N THR A 229 0.55 -6.13 20.85
CA THR A 229 -0.72 -5.56 21.31
C THR A 229 -1.75 -6.67 21.44
N ARG A 230 -2.39 -6.76 22.61
CA ARG A 230 -3.45 -7.72 22.91
C ARG A 230 -4.78 -7.24 22.33
N TYR A 231 -5.52 -8.17 21.74
CA TYR A 231 -6.89 -7.97 21.27
C TYR A 231 -7.79 -9.10 21.76
N ASP A 232 -9.04 -8.75 22.08
CA ASP A 232 -10.00 -9.74 22.53
C ASP A 232 -10.60 -10.48 21.32
N MET A 233 -10.81 -11.78 21.50
CA MET A 233 -11.50 -12.65 20.56
C MET A 233 -12.99 -12.71 20.92
N PRO A 234 -13.92 -12.84 19.94
CA PRO A 234 -15.36 -12.91 20.21
C PRO A 234 -15.76 -14.03 21.20
N THR A 235 -15.02 -15.12 21.18
CA THR A 235 -15.23 -16.26 22.10
C THR A 235 -13.90 -16.89 22.49
N ALA A 236 -13.81 -17.36 23.72
CA ALA A 236 -12.71 -18.22 24.17
C ALA A 236 -12.81 -19.59 23.49
N SER A 237 -11.74 -20.02 22.83
CA SER A 237 -11.67 -21.31 22.14
C SER A 237 -10.23 -21.78 22.03
N LYS A 238 -10.04 -23.08 21.77
CA LYS A 238 -8.71 -23.68 21.53
C LYS A 238 -8.18 -23.28 20.14
N HIS A 239 -7.85 -22.02 19.95
CA HIS A 239 -7.30 -21.51 18.70
C HIS A 239 -5.94 -22.12 18.42
N VAL A 240 -5.71 -22.64 17.21
CA VAL A 240 -4.50 -23.41 16.90
C VAL A 240 -3.78 -23.01 15.64
N PHE A 241 -4.50 -22.62 14.60
CA PHE A 241 -3.89 -22.26 13.31
C PHE A 241 -4.49 -20.98 12.77
N THR A 242 -3.62 -20.17 12.18
CA THR A 242 -3.99 -18.92 11.49
C THR A 242 -3.34 -18.93 10.12
N ALA A 243 -4.06 -18.54 9.08
CA ALA A 243 -3.52 -18.32 7.74
C ALA A 243 -4.03 -17.01 7.16
N TRP A 244 -3.28 -16.46 6.22
CA TRP A 244 -3.54 -15.20 5.53
C TRP A 244 -3.63 -15.42 4.03
N ASN A 245 -4.66 -14.87 3.37
CA ASN A 245 -4.87 -15.02 1.92
C ASN A 245 -4.51 -13.78 1.08
N GLY A 246 -3.90 -12.77 1.69
CA GLY A 246 -3.67 -11.48 1.06
C GLY A 246 -4.72 -10.41 1.44
N SER A 247 -5.88 -10.82 1.97
CA SER A 247 -6.99 -9.91 2.32
C SER A 247 -7.57 -10.15 3.70
N VAL A 248 -7.65 -11.39 4.13
CA VAL A 248 -8.20 -11.76 5.44
C VAL A 248 -7.37 -12.83 6.13
N PHE A 249 -7.30 -12.73 7.44
CA PHE A 249 -6.84 -13.80 8.33
C PHE A 249 -7.98 -14.75 8.60
N VAL A 250 -7.71 -16.03 8.53
CA VAL A 250 -8.62 -17.10 8.93
C VAL A 250 -7.99 -17.85 10.08
N ARG A 251 -8.77 -18.11 11.13
CA ARG A 251 -8.31 -18.80 12.32
C ARG A 251 -9.23 -19.98 12.67
N LEU A 252 -8.63 -21.11 12.97
CA LEU A 252 -9.31 -22.32 13.38
C LEU A 252 -9.05 -22.62 14.87
N ALA A 253 -10.02 -23.28 15.50
CA ALA A 253 -9.90 -23.81 16.85
C ALA A 253 -10.24 -25.31 16.88
N HIS A 254 -9.54 -26.08 17.74
CA HIS A 254 -9.87 -27.49 17.97
C HIS A 254 -11.25 -27.64 18.59
N PHE A 255 -11.95 -28.73 18.21
CA PHE A 255 -13.24 -29.14 18.76
C PHE A 255 -14.31 -28.03 18.66
N ASN A 256 -14.25 -27.21 17.65
CA ASN A 256 -15.15 -26.09 17.44
C ASN A 256 -15.70 -26.08 16.03
N ASN A 257 -16.99 -25.78 15.89
CA ASN A 257 -17.69 -25.70 14.62
C ASN A 257 -17.57 -24.33 13.94
N ASN A 258 -16.86 -23.40 14.55
CA ASN A 258 -16.73 -22.03 14.07
C ASN A 258 -15.34 -21.77 13.51
N VAL A 259 -15.31 -20.74 12.67
CA VAL A 259 -14.11 -20.11 12.13
C VAL A 259 -14.14 -18.63 12.49
N TRP A 260 -13.00 -18.06 12.69
CA TRP A 260 -12.84 -16.61 12.93
C TRP A 260 -12.12 -15.99 11.76
N VAL A 261 -12.67 -14.90 11.25
CA VAL A 261 -12.12 -14.16 10.11
C VAL A 261 -11.86 -12.71 10.51
N SER A 262 -10.73 -12.17 10.11
CA SER A 262 -10.35 -10.79 10.40
C SER A 262 -9.58 -10.18 9.23
N PRO A 263 -9.85 -8.94 8.80
CA PRO A 263 -9.04 -8.24 7.82
C PRO A 263 -7.73 -7.68 8.38
N ASP A 264 -7.65 -7.48 9.71
CA ASP A 264 -6.58 -6.70 10.38
C ASP A 264 -5.92 -7.41 11.56
N ALA A 265 -6.34 -8.65 11.87
CA ALA A 265 -5.98 -9.44 13.06
C ALA A 265 -6.31 -8.74 14.40
N ILE A 266 -7.16 -7.72 14.38
CA ILE A 266 -7.65 -6.97 15.53
C ILE A 266 -9.13 -7.27 15.76
N THR A 267 -9.93 -7.03 14.71
CA THR A 267 -11.38 -7.22 14.74
C THR A 267 -11.73 -8.57 14.14
N TRP A 268 -12.13 -9.51 14.96
CA TRP A 268 -12.46 -10.86 14.56
C TRP A 268 -13.97 -11.10 14.52
N THR A 269 -14.44 -11.63 13.41
CA THR A 269 -15.84 -12.05 13.25
C THR A 269 -15.91 -13.57 13.26
N GLN A 270 -16.82 -14.13 14.04
CA GLN A 270 -17.04 -15.56 14.15
C GLN A 270 -18.13 -16.00 13.17
N TYR A 271 -17.88 -17.08 12.44
CA TYR A 271 -18.83 -17.71 11.52
C TYR A 271 -18.99 -19.19 11.82
N ALA A 272 -20.20 -19.72 11.66
CA ALA A 272 -20.46 -21.15 11.74
C ALA A 272 -20.01 -21.81 10.42
N ALA A 273 -19.06 -22.73 10.48
CA ALA A 273 -18.45 -23.32 9.28
C ALA A 273 -18.92 -24.76 8.98
N GLY A 274 -19.73 -25.38 9.86
CA GLY A 274 -20.27 -26.71 9.64
C GLY A 274 -19.29 -27.87 9.84
N PHE A 275 -18.14 -27.65 10.47
CA PHE A 275 -17.08 -28.67 10.63
C PHE A 275 -17.44 -29.90 11.48
N GLY A 276 -18.42 -29.77 12.38
CA GLY A 276 -18.67 -30.74 13.42
C GLY A 276 -17.76 -30.56 14.67
N ALA A 277 -18.25 -30.97 15.82
CA ALA A 277 -17.59 -30.77 17.12
C ALA A 277 -16.31 -31.63 17.33
N SER A 278 -15.97 -32.49 16.39
CA SER A 278 -14.86 -33.45 16.52
C SER A 278 -13.59 -33.08 15.78
N CYS A 279 -13.55 -31.95 15.07
CA CYS A 279 -12.37 -31.58 14.27
C CYS A 279 -11.15 -31.25 15.15
N PHE A 280 -10.11 -32.06 15.01
CA PHE A 280 -8.78 -31.82 15.57
C PHE A 280 -7.82 -31.42 14.44
N TRP A 281 -7.64 -30.11 14.24
CA TRP A 281 -6.91 -29.56 13.11
C TRP A 281 -5.41 -29.88 13.19
N GLN A 282 -4.79 -30.11 12.02
CA GLN A 282 -3.36 -30.36 11.88
C GLN A 282 -2.61 -29.26 11.14
N GLY A 283 -3.33 -28.34 10.55
CA GLY A 283 -2.78 -27.18 9.88
C GLY A 283 -3.87 -26.37 9.20
N LEU A 284 -3.46 -25.21 8.73
CA LEU A 284 -4.24 -24.33 7.88
C LEU A 284 -3.26 -23.59 6.97
N VAL A 285 -3.42 -23.69 5.67
CA VAL A 285 -2.58 -22.98 4.69
C VAL A 285 -3.46 -22.35 3.63
N TRP A 286 -2.94 -21.29 3.01
CA TRP A 286 -3.49 -20.67 1.82
C TRP A 286 -2.66 -21.03 0.59
N GLY A 287 -3.31 -21.43 -0.48
CA GLY A 287 -2.67 -21.71 -1.75
C GLY A 287 -3.73 -21.90 -2.86
N ASN A 288 -3.38 -21.61 -4.09
CA ASN A 288 -4.23 -21.79 -5.27
C ASN A 288 -5.65 -21.23 -5.10
N GLY A 289 -5.79 -20.08 -4.38
CA GLY A 289 -7.09 -19.45 -4.16
C GLY A 289 -7.97 -20.11 -3.08
N LEU A 290 -7.42 -21.03 -2.29
CA LEU A 290 -8.15 -21.74 -1.25
C LEU A 290 -7.40 -21.78 0.09
N PHE A 291 -8.13 -21.61 1.17
CA PHE A 291 -7.73 -22.10 2.49
C PHE A 291 -7.94 -23.60 2.54
N VAL A 292 -6.96 -24.33 3.05
CA VAL A 292 -7.01 -25.79 3.14
C VAL A 292 -6.66 -26.23 4.54
N ALA A 293 -7.54 -27.02 5.16
CA ALA A 293 -7.44 -27.46 6.55
C ALA A 293 -7.67 -28.97 6.69
N PRO A 294 -6.64 -29.78 6.96
CA PRO A 294 -6.77 -31.20 7.29
C PRO A 294 -7.07 -31.42 8.78
N SER A 295 -7.82 -32.48 9.08
CA SER A 295 -8.08 -32.96 10.45
C SER A 295 -7.28 -34.23 10.76
N TYR A 296 -6.93 -34.42 12.05
CA TYR A 296 -6.15 -35.59 12.52
C TYR A 296 -6.93 -36.92 12.46
N GLN A 297 -8.24 -36.88 12.56
CA GLN A 297 -9.03 -38.11 12.67
C GLN A 297 -9.09 -38.86 11.33
N SER A 298 -8.88 -40.18 11.39
CA SER A 298 -8.97 -41.05 10.21
C SER A 298 -10.37 -41.00 9.61
N GLY A 299 -10.46 -40.84 8.29
CA GLY A 299 -11.74 -40.75 7.55
C GLY A 299 -12.38 -39.38 7.55
N MET A 300 -11.78 -38.36 8.21
CA MET A 300 -12.26 -36.98 8.17
C MET A 300 -11.84 -36.30 6.86
N PRO A 301 -12.73 -35.47 6.29
CA PRO A 301 -12.42 -34.76 5.07
C PRO A 301 -11.34 -33.69 5.27
N VAL A 302 -10.73 -33.27 4.16
CA VAL A 302 -10.00 -32.03 4.08
C VAL A 302 -11.02 -30.91 3.80
N TRP A 303 -11.00 -29.86 4.59
CA TRP A 303 -11.88 -28.74 4.42
C TRP A 303 -11.21 -27.62 3.63
N THR A 304 -11.97 -27.03 2.71
CA THR A 304 -11.48 -25.95 1.85
C THR A 304 -12.45 -24.78 1.83
N SER A 305 -11.91 -23.56 1.70
CA SER A 305 -12.70 -22.33 1.60
C SER A 305 -11.99 -21.29 0.71
N PRO A 306 -12.68 -20.60 -0.20
CA PRO A 306 -12.10 -19.50 -0.97
C PRO A 306 -12.06 -18.20 -0.20
N ASP A 307 -12.92 -18.00 0.79
CA ASP A 307 -13.18 -16.75 1.50
C ASP A 307 -12.94 -16.84 3.02
N GLY A 308 -12.69 -18.03 3.55
CA GLY A 308 -12.55 -18.29 4.98
C GLY A 308 -13.88 -18.42 5.72
N VAL A 309 -15.00 -18.14 5.09
CA VAL A 309 -16.37 -18.18 5.68
C VAL A 309 -17.13 -19.41 5.23
N THR A 310 -17.15 -19.66 3.93
CA THR A 310 -17.88 -20.79 3.31
C THR A 310 -16.94 -21.98 3.14
N TRP A 311 -17.20 -23.09 3.85
CA TRP A 311 -16.31 -24.25 3.87
C TRP A 311 -16.97 -25.46 3.19
N THR A 312 -16.17 -26.16 2.41
CA THR A 312 -16.57 -27.38 1.70
C THR A 312 -15.69 -28.55 2.11
N SER A 313 -16.29 -29.70 2.38
CA SER A 313 -15.57 -30.93 2.72
C SER A 313 -15.16 -31.68 1.47
N ASN A 314 -13.92 -32.16 1.41
CA ASN A 314 -13.37 -32.95 0.31
C ASN A 314 -12.82 -34.28 0.83
N ALA A 315 -13.02 -35.36 0.08
CA ALA A 315 -12.53 -36.66 0.47
C ALA A 315 -11.00 -36.67 0.59
N ASN A 316 -10.52 -37.27 1.67
CA ASN A 316 -9.09 -37.46 1.93
C ASN A 316 -8.74 -38.93 1.96
N PRO A 317 -7.93 -39.45 1.02
CA PRO A 317 -7.67 -40.88 0.93
C PRO A 317 -6.81 -41.43 2.10
N THR A 318 -5.87 -40.66 2.65
CA THR A 318 -4.92 -41.21 3.65
C THR A 318 -4.33 -40.16 4.61
N GLY A 319 -4.42 -38.88 4.32
CA GLY A 319 -3.61 -37.87 4.99
C GLY A 319 -4.26 -37.31 6.26
N ASN A 320 -3.65 -37.57 7.43
CA ASN A 320 -4.13 -37.06 8.74
C ASN A 320 -3.10 -36.16 9.42
N GLY A 321 -2.17 -35.58 8.68
CA GLY A 321 -1.02 -34.86 9.19
C GLY A 321 -1.03 -33.35 8.94
N PRO A 322 0.04 -32.66 9.33
CA PRO A 322 0.28 -31.27 9.02
C PRO A 322 0.34 -31.01 7.51
N ILE A 323 0.05 -29.79 7.10
CA ILE A 323 -0.01 -29.38 5.70
C ILE A 323 0.98 -28.27 5.40
N ALA A 324 1.59 -28.32 4.22
CA ALA A 324 2.32 -27.20 3.62
C ALA A 324 1.88 -26.99 2.17
N PHE A 325 2.05 -25.78 1.68
CA PHE A 325 1.82 -25.42 0.28
C PHE A 325 3.08 -24.83 -0.33
N GLY A 326 3.42 -25.24 -1.52
CA GLY A 326 4.53 -24.72 -2.30
C GLY A 326 4.56 -25.35 -3.68
N ASN A 327 5.29 -24.77 -4.62
CA ASN A 327 5.41 -25.27 -6.00
C ASN A 327 4.04 -25.65 -6.61
N ASN A 328 3.02 -24.84 -6.33
CA ASN A 328 1.63 -25.05 -6.77
C ASN A 328 0.99 -26.38 -6.28
N THR A 329 1.50 -26.96 -5.19
CA THR A 329 1.09 -28.26 -4.65
C THR A 329 0.86 -28.15 -3.14
N PHE A 330 -0.23 -28.73 -2.66
CA PHE A 330 -0.47 -28.98 -1.24
C PHE A 330 0.07 -30.35 -0.88
N VAL A 331 0.77 -30.46 0.24
CA VAL A 331 1.25 -31.73 0.79
C VAL A 331 0.77 -31.86 2.21
N ILE A 332 -0.03 -32.91 2.49
CA ILE A 332 -0.45 -33.31 3.85
C ILE A 332 0.43 -34.48 4.26
N GLY A 333 1.18 -34.29 5.34
CA GLY A 333 2.01 -35.36 5.92
C GLY A 333 1.21 -36.52 6.50
N CYS A 334 1.90 -37.59 6.89
CA CYS A 334 1.28 -38.74 7.52
C CYS A 334 1.32 -38.61 9.05
N ALA A 335 0.20 -38.89 9.71
CA ALA A 335 0.20 -39.03 11.16
C ALA A 335 0.71 -40.40 11.60
N ASN A 336 0.30 -41.46 10.87
CA ASN A 336 0.70 -42.86 11.06
C ASN A 336 0.79 -43.53 9.70
N GLY A 337 1.91 -44.12 9.35
CA GLY A 337 2.03 -44.87 8.10
C GLY A 337 3.13 -44.34 7.17
N SER A 338 3.14 -44.88 5.95
CA SER A 338 4.12 -44.59 4.92
C SER A 338 3.54 -43.83 3.73
N GLN A 339 2.42 -43.13 3.93
CA GLN A 339 1.78 -42.37 2.85
C GLN A 339 1.50 -40.94 3.26
N CYS A 340 1.86 -39.99 2.44
CA CYS A 340 1.35 -38.62 2.47
C CYS A 340 0.27 -38.42 1.41
N THR A 341 -0.40 -37.28 1.41
CA THR A 341 -1.45 -36.97 0.44
C THR A 341 -1.14 -35.67 -0.23
N THR A 342 -1.28 -35.56 -1.54
CA THR A 342 -0.97 -34.38 -2.31
C THR A 342 -2.13 -33.92 -3.19
N SER A 343 -2.20 -32.63 -3.47
CA SER A 343 -3.19 -32.04 -4.35
C SER A 343 -2.66 -30.75 -4.99
N THR A 344 -2.93 -30.57 -6.27
CA THR A 344 -2.69 -29.30 -6.96
C THR A 344 -3.91 -28.39 -6.94
N SER A 345 -5.12 -28.95 -6.75
CA SER A 345 -6.37 -28.21 -6.70
C SER A 345 -6.83 -27.84 -5.28
N GLY A 346 -6.37 -28.56 -4.25
CA GLY A 346 -6.89 -28.50 -2.88
C GLY A 346 -8.19 -29.28 -2.67
N THR A 347 -8.88 -29.69 -3.72
CA THR A 347 -10.18 -30.38 -3.66
C THR A 347 -10.12 -31.85 -4.07
N SER A 348 -9.14 -32.23 -4.89
CA SER A 348 -8.90 -33.62 -5.30
C SER A 348 -7.54 -34.07 -4.80
N TRP A 349 -7.49 -35.17 -4.06
CA TRP A 349 -6.33 -35.62 -3.31
C TRP A 349 -5.81 -36.98 -3.76
N THR A 350 -4.53 -37.13 -3.86
CA THR A 350 -3.83 -38.35 -4.28
C THR A 350 -2.89 -38.84 -3.17
N ALA A 351 -3.01 -40.11 -2.82
CA ALA A 351 -2.11 -40.78 -1.89
C ALA A 351 -0.72 -40.99 -2.52
N VAL A 352 0.34 -40.68 -1.79
CA VAL A 352 1.73 -40.80 -2.23
C VAL A 352 2.50 -41.63 -1.22
N THR A 353 3.11 -42.74 -1.67
CA THR A 353 3.94 -43.59 -0.81
C THR A 353 5.28 -42.94 -0.53
N LEU A 354 5.63 -42.87 0.74
CA LEU A 354 6.88 -42.32 1.24
C LEU A 354 7.95 -43.42 1.43
N PRO A 355 9.25 -43.08 1.34
CA PRO A 355 10.34 -44.05 1.53
C PRO A 355 10.40 -44.74 2.89
N PHE A 356 9.82 -44.10 3.93
CA PHE A 356 9.83 -44.59 5.31
C PHE A 356 8.42 -44.51 5.94
N ASN A 357 8.17 -45.42 6.90
CA ASN A 357 6.99 -45.37 7.74
C ASN A 357 7.23 -44.38 8.91
N SER A 358 6.26 -43.54 9.22
CA SER A 358 6.37 -42.50 10.27
C SER A 358 6.51 -42.99 11.70
N GLY A 359 6.33 -44.28 11.96
CA GLY A 359 6.54 -44.89 13.27
C GLY A 359 5.59 -44.40 14.37
N GLY A 360 4.51 -43.76 14.05
CA GLY A 360 3.39 -43.50 14.98
C GLY A 360 3.23 -42.13 15.57
N ASN A 361 4.15 -41.19 15.52
CA ASN A 361 3.93 -39.83 15.99
C ASN A 361 4.41 -38.78 14.98
N GLY A 362 3.45 -38.34 14.21
CA GLY A 362 3.39 -37.06 13.53
C GLY A 362 4.63 -36.64 12.74
N SER A 363 4.57 -36.87 11.43
CA SER A 363 5.41 -36.07 10.54
C SER A 363 5.03 -34.59 10.65
N LYS A 364 6.01 -33.72 10.51
CA LYS A 364 5.78 -32.29 10.28
C LYS A 364 6.14 -32.00 8.84
N VAL A 365 5.51 -30.99 8.23
CA VAL A 365 5.72 -30.62 6.82
C VAL A 365 6.02 -29.14 6.72
N LEU A 366 7.06 -28.79 5.96
CA LEU A 366 7.42 -27.40 5.58
C LEU A 366 7.78 -27.35 4.11
N HIS A 367 7.74 -26.15 3.53
CA HIS A 367 8.23 -25.85 2.19
C HIS A 367 9.09 -24.60 2.23
N ASN A 368 10.31 -24.65 1.66
CA ASN A 368 11.27 -23.53 1.76
C ASN A 368 11.31 -22.61 0.52
N GLY A 369 10.36 -22.75 -0.38
CA GLY A 369 10.32 -22.04 -1.66
C GLY A 369 10.73 -22.91 -2.85
N THR A 370 11.49 -23.98 -2.61
CA THR A 370 11.95 -24.95 -3.64
C THR A 370 11.64 -26.39 -3.30
N THR A 371 11.70 -26.74 -2.02
CA THR A 371 11.70 -28.12 -1.55
C THR A 371 10.69 -28.31 -0.41
N PHE A 372 9.89 -29.35 -0.48
CA PHE A 372 9.11 -29.89 0.64
C PHE A 372 10.03 -30.67 1.55
N LEU A 373 9.90 -30.47 2.86
CA LEU A 373 10.53 -31.24 3.90
C LEU A 373 9.45 -31.93 4.73
N ILE A 374 9.53 -33.24 4.88
CA ILE A 374 8.82 -33.98 5.91
C ILE A 374 9.88 -34.49 6.89
N TRP A 375 9.76 -34.15 8.17
CA TRP A 375 10.62 -34.74 9.19
C TRP A 375 9.79 -35.53 10.19
N MET A 376 10.35 -36.67 10.57
CA MET A 376 9.74 -37.63 11.48
C MET A 376 10.61 -37.70 12.74
N ASN A 377 10.20 -36.93 13.74
CA ASN A 377 10.97 -36.79 14.96
C ASN A 377 11.05 -38.09 15.76
N ALA A 378 10.05 -38.94 15.73
CA ALA A 378 10.03 -40.21 16.48
C ALA A 378 11.06 -41.23 15.99
N ILE A 379 11.41 -41.21 14.71
CA ILE A 379 12.35 -42.18 14.09
C ILE A 379 13.62 -41.50 13.52
N ASN A 380 13.83 -40.25 13.81
CA ASN A 380 14.96 -39.45 13.35
C ASN A 380 15.21 -39.58 11.83
N ARG A 381 14.18 -39.31 11.03
CA ARG A 381 14.21 -39.36 9.56
C ARG A 381 13.72 -38.06 8.94
N VAL A 382 14.33 -37.75 7.80
CA VAL A 382 13.90 -36.64 6.93
C VAL A 382 13.63 -37.14 5.53
N MET A 383 12.66 -36.53 4.87
CA MET A 383 12.33 -36.78 3.48
C MET A 383 12.12 -35.45 2.78
N VAL A 384 12.63 -35.34 1.58
CA VAL A 384 12.56 -34.14 0.76
C VAL A 384 12.02 -34.46 -0.62
N SER A 385 11.28 -33.51 -1.17
CA SER A 385 10.77 -33.57 -2.54
C SER A 385 10.60 -32.17 -3.11
N THR A 386 10.96 -31.94 -4.34
CA THR A 386 10.75 -30.67 -5.02
C THR A 386 9.32 -30.49 -5.53
N THR A 387 8.59 -31.59 -5.76
CA THR A 387 7.25 -31.59 -6.33
C THR A 387 6.16 -32.09 -5.38
N GLY A 388 6.53 -32.84 -4.34
CA GLY A 388 5.59 -33.54 -3.46
C GLY A 388 4.92 -34.78 -4.06
N GLY A 389 5.16 -35.09 -5.33
CA GLY A 389 4.52 -36.16 -6.08
C GLY A 389 5.06 -37.56 -5.83
N THR A 390 4.39 -38.57 -6.43
CA THR A 390 4.78 -39.98 -6.33
C THR A 390 6.16 -40.21 -6.94
N GLY A 391 7.03 -40.93 -6.22
CA GLY A 391 8.39 -41.30 -6.67
C GLY A 391 9.40 -40.15 -6.62
N THR A 392 9.01 -38.96 -6.14
CA THR A 392 9.92 -37.80 -6.05
C THR A 392 10.49 -37.60 -4.64
N TRP A 393 10.05 -38.37 -3.67
CA TRP A 393 10.50 -38.29 -2.30
C TRP A 393 11.80 -39.11 -2.13
N SER A 394 12.81 -38.46 -1.64
CA SER A 394 14.06 -39.05 -1.20
C SER A 394 14.32 -38.74 0.26
N GLY A 395 15.05 -39.59 0.97
CA GLY A 395 15.30 -39.30 2.36
C GLY A 395 16.17 -40.35 3.07
N GLY A 396 16.51 -40.04 4.31
CA GLY A 396 17.38 -40.86 5.13
C GLY A 396 17.50 -40.36 6.57
N ALA A 397 18.53 -40.80 7.25
CA ALA A 397 18.97 -40.17 8.49
C ALA A 397 19.48 -38.74 8.18
N PRO A 398 19.12 -37.72 8.95
CA PRO A 398 19.75 -36.41 8.81
C PRO A 398 21.25 -36.53 9.11
N ASN A 399 22.08 -35.90 8.28
CA ASN A 399 23.54 -36.03 8.35
C ASN A 399 24.06 -35.44 9.69
N GLY A 400 24.62 -36.34 10.54
CA GLY A 400 25.36 -35.97 11.73
C GLY A 400 24.57 -35.39 12.90
N VAL A 401 23.25 -35.21 12.81
CA VAL A 401 22.43 -34.56 13.84
C VAL A 401 21.19 -35.37 14.13
N ALA A 402 20.74 -35.34 15.39
CA ALA A 402 19.47 -35.92 15.80
C ALA A 402 18.36 -34.87 15.75
N LEU A 403 17.24 -35.16 15.05
CA LEU A 403 16.04 -34.34 15.02
C LEU A 403 14.96 -34.80 15.97
N SER A 404 15.27 -35.73 16.85
CA SER A 404 14.36 -36.15 17.92
C SER A 404 13.99 -34.97 18.83
N ASN A 405 12.71 -34.89 19.22
CA ASN A 405 12.14 -33.81 20.01
C ASN A 405 12.09 -32.41 19.39
N HIS A 406 12.34 -32.28 18.08
CA HIS A 406 12.09 -31.03 17.36
C HIS A 406 10.64 -31.01 16.88
N ASN A 407 9.79 -30.29 17.62
CA ASN A 407 8.34 -30.31 17.41
C ASN A 407 7.82 -29.12 16.60
N HIS A 408 8.63 -28.09 16.44
CA HIS A 408 8.27 -26.85 15.75
C HIS A 408 9.29 -26.58 14.66
N GLY A 409 8.82 -25.95 13.60
CA GLY A 409 9.69 -25.55 12.52
C GLY A 409 9.11 -24.36 11.76
N VAL A 410 10.00 -23.57 11.20
CA VAL A 410 9.69 -22.40 10.40
C VAL A 410 10.70 -22.31 9.25
N VAL A 411 10.35 -21.60 8.23
CA VAL A 411 11.23 -21.28 7.10
C VAL A 411 11.48 -19.78 7.04
N LYS A 412 12.74 -19.40 6.90
CA LYS A 412 13.14 -18.01 6.65
C LYS A 412 14.22 -17.98 5.59
N ASN A 413 14.04 -17.14 4.57
CA ASN A 413 15.00 -16.98 3.47
C ASN A 413 15.44 -18.29 2.81
N GLY A 414 14.51 -19.24 2.64
CA GLY A 414 14.81 -20.54 2.03
C GLY A 414 15.46 -21.56 2.95
N VAL A 415 15.73 -21.23 4.21
CA VAL A 415 16.35 -22.12 5.18
C VAL A 415 15.31 -22.69 6.13
N PHE A 416 15.27 -24.00 6.29
CA PHE A 416 14.48 -24.68 7.33
C PHE A 416 15.15 -24.48 8.69
N PHE A 417 14.34 -24.15 9.67
CA PHE A 417 14.77 -23.98 11.05
C PHE A 417 13.85 -24.80 11.96
N LEU A 418 14.41 -25.68 12.77
CA LEU A 418 13.66 -26.55 13.68
C LEU A 418 14.03 -26.24 15.12
N GLY A 419 13.00 -26.13 15.95
CA GLY A 419 13.09 -25.87 17.39
C GLY A 419 12.38 -26.90 18.23
N SER A 420 12.60 -26.84 19.54
CA SER A 420 12.12 -27.78 20.54
C SER A 420 11.45 -27.09 21.73
N ASN A 421 10.55 -27.77 22.39
CA ASN A 421 9.88 -27.31 23.62
C ASN A 421 10.78 -27.17 24.82
N GLY A 422 12.01 -27.66 24.82
CA GLY A 422 12.88 -27.58 25.97
C GLY A 422 14.33 -27.82 25.67
N GLY A 423 15.19 -26.84 25.92
CA GLY A 423 16.61 -26.95 26.20
C GLY A 423 17.51 -27.68 25.21
N ILE A 424 17.05 -27.98 23.99
CA ILE A 424 17.78 -28.69 22.97
C ILE A 424 18.23 -27.69 21.90
N ALA A 425 19.42 -27.94 21.33
CA ALA A 425 19.97 -27.12 20.24
C ALA A 425 19.06 -27.12 19.02
N ALA A 426 18.69 -25.92 18.53
CA ALA A 426 17.96 -25.78 17.28
C ALA A 426 18.79 -26.29 16.10
N LYS A 427 18.14 -26.63 15.02
CA LYS A 427 18.77 -27.12 13.80
C LYS A 427 18.38 -26.26 12.61
N SER A 428 19.30 -26.06 11.70
CA SER A 428 18.99 -25.40 10.43
C SER A 428 19.47 -26.20 9.23
N SER A 429 18.78 -26.09 8.11
CA SER A 429 19.13 -26.75 6.88
C SER A 429 18.66 -25.95 5.67
N PRO A 430 19.49 -25.71 4.64
CA PRO A 430 19.07 -25.07 3.41
C PRO A 430 18.35 -26.04 2.45
N ASP A 431 18.62 -27.34 2.56
CA ASP A 431 18.17 -28.38 1.62
C ASP A 431 17.25 -29.44 2.26
N GLY A 432 17.09 -29.42 3.58
CA GLY A 432 16.32 -30.40 4.35
C GLY A 432 17.05 -31.71 4.62
N VAL A 433 18.27 -31.91 4.10
CA VAL A 433 19.07 -33.14 4.22
C VAL A 433 20.32 -32.90 5.06
N THR A 434 21.04 -31.83 4.77
CA THR A 434 22.26 -31.41 5.47
C THR A 434 21.91 -30.47 6.60
N TRP A 435 22.12 -30.90 7.85
CA TRP A 435 21.70 -30.17 9.03
C TRP A 435 22.88 -29.64 9.82
N THR A 436 22.75 -28.42 10.31
CA THR A 436 23.71 -27.76 11.19
C THR A 436 23.11 -27.56 12.56
N ASP A 437 23.87 -27.93 13.60
CA ASP A 437 23.54 -27.62 14.98
C ASP A 437 23.74 -26.14 15.22
N LEU A 438 22.66 -25.50 15.68
CA LEU A 438 22.72 -24.17 16.24
C LEU A 438 22.91 -24.30 17.77
N ALA A 439 22.78 -23.33 18.55
CA ALA A 439 22.83 -23.52 19.98
C ALA A 439 21.45 -23.74 20.61
N VAL A 440 21.42 -24.01 21.91
CA VAL A 440 20.18 -24.06 22.67
C VAL A 440 19.42 -22.74 22.55
N ILE A 441 18.18 -22.83 22.07
CA ILE A 441 17.28 -21.69 21.94
C ILE A 441 16.38 -21.58 23.19
N PRO A 442 15.75 -20.43 23.44
CA PRO A 442 14.71 -20.33 24.46
C PRO A 442 13.61 -21.36 24.22
N ALA A 443 13.11 -21.96 25.31
CA ALA A 443 12.03 -22.94 25.23
C ALA A 443 10.83 -22.31 24.49
N SER A 444 10.40 -22.96 23.42
CA SER A 444 9.34 -22.45 22.55
C SER A 444 8.20 -23.43 22.43
N GLN A 445 6.97 -22.92 22.42
CA GLN A 445 5.76 -23.68 22.14
C GLN A 445 5.32 -23.51 20.67
N SER A 446 5.77 -22.45 20.04
CA SER A 446 5.56 -22.17 18.61
C SER A 446 6.70 -21.34 18.07
N MET A 447 6.85 -21.36 16.77
CA MET A 447 7.86 -20.57 16.07
C MET A 447 7.22 -19.82 14.90
N GLY A 448 7.73 -18.62 14.67
CA GLY A 448 7.42 -17.79 13.53
C GLY A 448 8.68 -17.25 12.89
N ALA A 449 8.53 -16.64 11.74
CA ALA A 449 9.60 -15.87 11.11
C ALA A 449 9.00 -14.70 10.34
N ASP A 450 9.67 -13.58 10.42
CA ASP A 450 9.48 -12.45 9.51
C ASP A 450 10.70 -12.33 8.57
N ASN A 451 10.75 -11.25 7.80
CA ASN A 451 11.85 -11.02 6.86
C ASN A 451 13.21 -10.89 7.57
N ASN A 452 13.24 -10.49 8.83
CA ASN A 452 14.46 -10.13 9.55
C ASN A 452 14.83 -11.14 10.65
N ASN A 453 13.84 -11.71 11.33
CA ASN A 453 14.08 -12.55 12.52
C ASN A 453 13.34 -13.87 12.47
N PHE A 454 13.89 -14.85 13.18
CA PHE A 454 13.14 -15.98 13.73
C PHE A 454 12.49 -15.54 15.05
N LEU A 455 11.28 -15.96 15.29
CA LEU A 455 10.56 -15.71 16.54
C LEU A 455 10.31 -17.03 17.28
N CYS A 456 10.49 -17.02 18.59
CA CYS A 456 10.13 -18.13 19.49
C CYS A 456 9.09 -17.63 20.50
N PHE A 457 7.93 -18.27 20.51
CA PHE A 457 6.85 -17.98 21.45
C PHE A 457 6.84 -19.00 22.57
N GLY A 458 7.10 -18.55 23.79
CA GLY A 458 6.97 -19.33 25.03
C GLY A 458 5.58 -19.16 25.65
N ASN A 459 5.44 -19.63 26.90
CA ASN A 459 4.15 -19.54 27.60
C ASN A 459 3.76 -18.10 27.96
N ASP A 460 4.73 -17.27 28.29
CA ASP A 460 4.52 -15.92 28.83
C ASP A 460 5.38 -14.85 28.16
N ARG A 461 6.15 -15.23 27.15
CA ARG A 461 7.12 -14.31 26.53
C ARG A 461 7.47 -14.72 25.13
N PHE A 462 8.03 -13.79 24.37
CA PHE A 462 8.59 -14.13 23.07
C PHE A 462 9.99 -13.55 22.88
N TYR A 463 10.74 -14.24 22.08
CA TYR A 463 12.11 -13.92 21.70
C TYR A 463 12.21 -13.78 20.19
N ALA A 464 13.14 -12.97 19.74
CA ALA A 464 13.50 -12.90 18.33
C ALA A 464 15.02 -12.96 18.15
N SER A 465 15.44 -13.51 17.03
CA SER A 465 16.85 -13.62 16.65
C SER A 465 17.03 -13.46 15.15
N PRO A 466 17.98 -12.67 14.66
CA PRO A 466 18.22 -12.51 13.23
C PRO A 466 18.81 -13.79 12.60
N THR A 467 19.58 -14.57 13.35
CA THR A 467 20.33 -15.73 12.84
C THR A 467 19.87 -17.05 13.42
N GLY A 468 19.16 -17.03 14.54
CA GLY A 468 18.83 -18.24 15.28
C GLY A 468 20.00 -18.83 16.09
N ALA A 469 21.20 -18.23 16.03
CA ALA A 469 22.39 -18.72 16.73
C ALA A 469 22.39 -18.38 18.22
N ALA A 470 23.28 -19.02 18.99
CA ALA A 470 23.49 -18.72 20.39
C ALA A 470 23.86 -17.26 20.64
N GLY A 471 23.30 -16.69 21.71
CA GLY A 471 23.58 -15.32 22.12
C GLY A 471 22.91 -14.26 21.25
N THR A 472 22.20 -14.64 20.17
CA THR A 472 21.49 -13.70 19.31
C THR A 472 20.00 -13.57 19.63
N TRP A 473 19.49 -14.35 20.57
CA TRP A 473 18.10 -14.33 21.01
C TRP A 473 17.86 -13.23 22.04
N THR A 474 17.03 -12.29 21.69
CA THR A 474 16.63 -11.17 22.54
C THR A 474 15.20 -11.37 23.03
N LEU A 475 14.97 -11.22 24.33
CA LEU A 475 13.64 -11.14 24.92
C LEU A 475 13.05 -9.78 24.61
N TYR A 476 11.90 -9.76 23.94
CA TYR A 476 11.25 -8.51 23.54
C TYR A 476 10.13 -8.09 24.49
N GLN A 477 9.31 -9.03 24.90
CA GLN A 477 8.20 -8.70 25.79
C GLN A 477 7.76 -9.92 26.59
N THR A 478 7.37 -9.70 27.84
CA THR A 478 6.61 -10.66 28.62
C THR A 478 5.14 -10.51 28.24
N LEU A 479 4.52 -11.60 27.82
CA LEU A 479 3.12 -11.66 27.44
C LEU A 479 2.28 -12.11 28.65
N VAL A 480 1.05 -11.62 28.73
CA VAL A 480 0.19 -11.92 29.89
C VAL A 480 -0.54 -13.24 29.67
N ASN A 481 0.13 -14.37 29.74
CA ASN A 481 -0.56 -15.67 29.86
C ASN A 481 0.39 -16.81 30.25
N THR A 482 -0.14 -17.81 30.93
CA THR A 482 0.55 -19.05 31.30
C THR A 482 0.30 -20.18 30.29
N MET A 483 -0.53 -19.97 29.26
CA MET A 483 -0.87 -20.99 28.27
C MET A 483 0.01 -20.89 27.01
N PRO A 484 0.26 -22.01 26.32
CA PRO A 484 1.12 -22.03 25.15
C PRO A 484 0.57 -21.13 24.02
N TYR A 485 1.43 -20.32 23.44
CA TYR A 485 1.14 -19.56 22.23
C TYR A 485 1.32 -20.49 21.04
N VAL A 486 0.30 -20.53 20.18
CA VAL A 486 0.25 -21.38 18.99
C VAL A 486 -0.29 -20.58 17.81
N GLY A 487 -0.02 -21.05 16.59
CA GLY A 487 -0.64 -20.50 15.40
C GLY A 487 -0.16 -19.11 15.01
N ASP A 488 1.16 -18.89 14.95
CA ASP A 488 1.71 -17.69 14.32
C ASP A 488 1.42 -17.64 12.83
N CYS A 489 1.05 -16.47 12.34
CA CYS A 489 0.89 -16.17 10.92
C CYS A 489 1.46 -14.79 10.60
N TRP A 490 2.51 -14.77 9.81
CA TRP A 490 3.12 -13.57 9.25
C TRP A 490 2.41 -13.15 7.96
N ASN A 491 1.95 -11.91 7.85
CA ASN A 491 1.27 -11.39 6.68
C ASN A 491 2.11 -10.44 5.81
N GLY A 492 3.41 -10.34 6.09
CA GLY A 492 4.30 -9.38 5.43
C GLY A 492 4.56 -8.10 6.25
N ALA A 493 3.70 -7.79 7.22
CA ALA A 493 3.79 -6.57 8.03
C ALA A 493 3.76 -6.84 9.55
N PHE A 494 3.05 -7.85 10.00
CA PHE A 494 2.94 -8.21 11.42
C PHE A 494 2.59 -9.68 11.61
N HIS A 495 2.86 -10.20 12.82
CA HIS A 495 2.46 -11.53 13.22
C HIS A 495 1.09 -11.51 13.90
N SER A 496 0.23 -12.46 13.55
CA SER A 496 -1.00 -12.76 14.27
C SER A 496 -0.83 -14.04 15.07
N VAL A 497 -0.71 -13.90 16.39
CA VAL A 497 -0.44 -15.02 17.31
C VAL A 497 -1.63 -15.23 18.21
N CYS A 498 -2.04 -16.47 18.41
CA CYS A 498 -3.10 -16.83 19.35
C CYS A 498 -2.57 -17.65 20.51
N SER A 499 -3.27 -17.58 21.63
CA SER A 499 -3.05 -18.43 22.77
C SER A 499 -4.07 -19.55 22.81
N GLN A 500 -3.63 -20.73 23.16
CA GLN A 500 -4.52 -21.87 23.38
C GLN A 500 -5.40 -21.62 24.61
N ASP A 501 -6.70 -21.87 24.49
CA ASP A 501 -7.70 -21.69 25.56
C ASP A 501 -7.92 -20.23 26.03
N ALA A 502 -7.62 -19.24 25.22
CA ALA A 502 -7.79 -17.84 25.58
C ALA A 502 -8.82 -17.12 24.70
N ALA A 503 -9.49 -16.13 25.29
CA ALA A 503 -10.38 -15.22 24.60
C ALA A 503 -9.64 -14.01 24.00
N TYR A 504 -8.34 -14.14 23.72
CA TYR A 504 -7.54 -13.06 23.15
C TYR A 504 -6.44 -13.59 22.23
N ALA A 505 -5.94 -12.67 21.40
CA ALA A 505 -4.83 -12.87 20.50
C ALA A 505 -3.86 -11.71 20.61
N TYR A 506 -2.66 -11.89 20.07
CA TYR A 506 -1.69 -10.80 19.94
C TYR A 506 -1.44 -10.48 18.47
N ARG A 507 -1.40 -9.21 18.19
CA ARG A 507 -0.78 -8.68 16.97
C ARG A 507 0.60 -8.18 17.36
N ILE A 508 1.63 -8.78 16.75
CA ILE A 508 3.02 -8.43 17.01
C ILE A 508 3.55 -7.72 15.79
N VAL A 509 3.74 -6.42 15.93
CA VAL A 509 4.27 -5.58 14.86
C VAL A 509 5.76 -5.43 15.08
N PRO A 510 6.62 -5.80 14.11
CA PRO A 510 7.98 -5.35 14.12
C PRO A 510 7.94 -3.81 14.01
N THR A 511 8.18 -3.14 15.12
CA THR A 511 8.38 -1.70 15.11
C THR A 511 9.84 -1.49 14.78
N PHE A 512 10.09 -0.88 13.66
CA PHE A 512 11.37 -0.27 13.45
C PHE A 512 11.48 0.82 14.51
N VAL A 513 12.19 0.55 15.60
CA VAL A 513 12.66 1.63 16.46
C VAL A 513 13.39 2.57 15.52
N SER A 514 13.19 3.86 15.73
CA SER A 514 13.84 4.96 15.05
C SER A 514 15.10 4.51 14.33
N PRO A 515 15.24 4.75 13.05
CA PRO A 515 16.30 4.17 12.25
C PRO A 515 17.58 4.23 13.05
N ILE A 516 18.24 3.10 13.30
CA ILE A 516 19.56 3.12 13.92
C ILE A 516 20.44 3.76 12.90
N PHE A 517 20.79 4.99 13.19
CA PHE A 517 21.69 5.71 12.34
C PHE A 517 23.09 5.15 12.56
N PRO A 518 23.78 4.66 11.54
CA PRO A 518 25.16 4.22 11.70
C PRO A 518 25.99 5.38 12.22
N SER A 519 26.95 5.08 13.07
CA SER A 519 27.91 6.07 13.53
C SER A 519 28.85 6.48 12.38
N LEU A 520 29.34 7.69 12.43
CA LEU A 520 30.21 8.22 11.38
C LEU A 520 31.50 7.38 11.21
N ASP A 521 32.07 6.86 12.31
CA ASP A 521 33.22 5.97 12.27
C ASP A 521 32.93 4.70 11.48
N ALA A 522 31.76 4.09 11.69
CA ALA A 522 31.36 2.90 10.94
C ALA A 522 31.21 3.17 9.44
N VAL A 523 30.63 4.31 9.04
CA VAL A 523 30.51 4.71 7.64
C VAL A 523 31.85 4.98 7.00
N VAL A 524 32.72 5.75 7.68
CA VAL A 524 34.06 6.09 7.18
C VAL A 524 34.93 4.85 7.06
N SER A 525 34.94 3.98 8.08
CA SER A 525 35.67 2.71 8.04
C SER A 525 35.19 1.81 6.90
N ALA A 526 33.88 1.65 6.74
CA ALA A 526 33.28 0.84 5.67
C ALA A 526 33.69 1.35 4.27
N GLU A 527 33.73 2.67 4.04
CA GLU A 527 34.19 3.25 2.78
C GLU A 527 35.68 3.08 2.54
N CYS A 528 36.53 3.24 3.58
CA CYS A 528 37.97 3.02 3.46
C CYS A 528 38.28 1.56 3.09
N LEU A 529 37.56 0.60 3.68
CA LEU A 529 37.72 -0.83 3.39
C LEU A 529 37.30 -1.22 1.97
N GLN A 530 36.49 -0.41 1.27
CA GLN A 530 36.15 -0.66 -0.14
C GLN A 530 37.38 -0.60 -1.07
N SER A 531 38.50 -0.03 -0.61
CA SER A 531 39.75 -0.01 -1.37
C SER A 531 40.30 -1.41 -1.61
N GLY A 532 40.01 -2.38 -0.72
CA GLY A 532 40.66 -3.70 -0.69
C GLY A 532 42.15 -3.64 -0.37
N LEU A 533 42.71 -2.46 -0.11
CA LEU A 533 44.12 -2.22 0.24
C LEU A 533 44.35 -2.03 1.73
N LEU A 534 43.29 -1.67 2.47
CA LEU A 534 43.34 -1.39 3.90
C LEU A 534 42.61 -2.50 4.66
N THR A 535 43.10 -2.81 5.83
CA THR A 535 42.43 -3.63 6.84
C THR A 535 41.88 -2.77 7.96
N SER A 536 41.03 -3.31 8.82
CA SER A 536 40.50 -2.56 9.96
C SER A 536 41.60 -2.11 10.95
N GLY A 537 42.77 -2.79 10.97
CA GLY A 537 43.90 -2.41 11.78
C GLY A 537 44.68 -1.21 11.24
N ASP A 538 44.53 -0.86 9.97
CA ASP A 538 45.20 0.27 9.31
C ASP A 538 44.41 1.59 9.43
N ILE A 539 43.21 1.56 10.10
CA ILE A 539 42.30 2.70 10.16
C ILE A 539 41.93 3.00 11.62
N ASP A 540 42.18 4.21 12.07
CA ASP A 540 41.67 4.70 13.35
C ASP A 540 40.59 5.76 13.13
N VAL A 541 39.34 5.38 13.40
CA VAL A 541 38.13 6.23 13.30
C VAL A 541 37.50 6.54 14.63
N THR A 542 38.14 6.18 15.73
CA THR A 542 37.57 6.22 17.10
C THR A 542 37.03 7.61 17.49
N ALA A 543 37.68 8.69 17.03
CA ALA A 543 37.24 10.04 17.28
C ALA A 543 35.92 10.44 16.62
N LEU A 544 35.40 9.64 15.68
CA LEU A 544 34.16 9.91 14.95
C LEU A 544 32.96 9.17 15.53
N ALA A 545 33.15 8.27 16.49
CA ALA A 545 32.12 7.34 16.99
C ALA A 545 30.89 8.03 17.63
N SER A 546 31.06 9.27 18.14
CA SER A 546 29.99 10.04 18.77
C SER A 546 28.99 10.65 17.77
N GLN A 547 29.33 10.72 16.49
CA GLN A 547 28.51 11.32 15.44
C GLN A 547 27.67 10.26 14.75
N GLN A 548 26.42 10.59 14.45
CA GLN A 548 25.49 9.68 13.76
C GLN A 548 25.11 10.20 12.37
N VAL A 549 25.02 9.29 11.42
CA VAL A 549 24.64 9.54 10.03
C VAL A 549 23.23 8.96 9.79
N ARG A 550 22.20 9.83 9.69
CA ARG A 550 20.81 9.38 9.46
C ARG A 550 20.67 8.57 8.18
N GLY A 551 21.26 9.06 7.12
CA GLY A 551 21.31 8.42 5.83
C GLY A 551 22.31 9.09 4.92
N TYR A 552 23.01 8.30 4.15
CA TYR A 552 23.99 8.77 3.19
C TYR A 552 23.92 7.94 1.91
N ARG A 553 23.85 8.62 0.77
CA ARG A 553 23.76 7.98 -0.54
C ARG A 553 24.94 8.35 -1.42
N ILE A 554 25.72 7.37 -1.84
CA ILE A 554 26.80 7.51 -2.79
C ILE A 554 26.29 7.04 -4.15
N GLY A 555 25.97 7.99 -5.02
CA GLY A 555 25.37 7.75 -6.34
C GLY A 555 26.30 8.03 -7.51
N SER A 556 27.60 8.23 -7.28
CA SER A 556 28.61 8.48 -8.31
C SER A 556 29.75 7.48 -8.23
N VAL A 557 30.37 7.19 -9.37
CA VAL A 557 31.62 6.46 -9.43
C VAL A 557 32.77 7.43 -9.20
N GLY A 558 33.65 7.12 -8.26
CA GLY A 558 34.78 7.99 -7.93
C GLY A 558 35.75 7.33 -6.96
N ALA A 559 36.81 8.05 -6.62
CA ALA A 559 37.73 7.64 -5.57
C ALA A 559 37.02 7.63 -4.19
N ILE A 560 37.53 6.83 -3.25
CA ILE A 560 36.99 6.78 -1.88
C ILE A 560 37.00 8.17 -1.23
N ARG A 561 38.01 8.99 -1.50
CA ARG A 561 38.06 10.38 -1.05
C ARG A 561 36.79 11.16 -1.42
N ALA A 562 36.30 11.03 -2.67
CA ALA A 562 35.09 11.72 -3.10
C ALA A 562 33.83 11.25 -2.33
N ALA A 563 33.84 9.99 -1.83
CA ALA A 563 32.78 9.50 -0.95
C ALA A 563 32.90 10.02 0.49
N LEU A 564 34.11 10.38 0.94
CA LEU A 564 34.36 10.93 2.28
C LEU A 564 34.19 12.44 2.36
N GLU A 565 34.44 13.19 1.29
CA GLU A 565 34.38 14.67 1.28
C GLU A 565 33.00 15.23 1.72
N PRO A 566 31.84 14.69 1.30
CA PRO A 566 30.54 15.16 1.82
C PRO A 566 30.38 14.92 3.34
N LEU A 567 30.93 13.81 3.86
CA LEU A 567 30.92 13.53 5.29
C LEU A 567 31.83 14.48 6.04
N GLN A 568 33.02 14.76 5.51
CA GLN A 568 33.96 15.74 6.08
C GLN A 568 33.39 17.16 6.09
N ALA A 569 32.61 17.53 5.07
CA ALA A 569 31.90 18.81 5.05
C ALA A 569 30.77 18.88 6.08
N ALA A 570 30.03 17.79 6.27
CA ALA A 570 28.94 17.74 7.24
C ALA A 570 29.44 17.63 8.70
N TRP A 571 30.50 16.87 8.91
CA TRP A 571 31.15 16.65 10.22
C TRP A 571 32.65 16.92 10.06
N PRO A 572 33.12 18.14 10.33
CA PRO A 572 34.52 18.49 10.09
C PRO A 572 35.51 17.58 10.84
N PHE A 573 36.34 16.87 10.09
CA PHE A 573 37.45 16.06 10.60
C PHE A 573 38.68 16.20 9.70
N ASP A 574 39.83 15.86 10.25
CA ASP A 574 41.09 15.80 9.52
C ASP A 574 41.51 14.33 9.35
N VAL A 575 42.21 14.06 8.27
CA VAL A 575 42.78 12.74 7.98
C VAL A 575 44.28 12.83 8.03
N VAL A 576 44.87 12.11 8.95
CA VAL A 576 46.30 12.21 9.25
C VAL A 576 46.94 10.82 9.24
N GLN A 577 48.21 10.77 8.93
CA GLN A 577 49.01 9.55 9.09
C GLN A 577 49.52 9.49 10.53
N HIS A 578 49.24 8.39 11.21
CA HIS A 578 49.76 8.08 12.54
C HIS A 578 50.50 6.75 12.48
N GLY A 579 51.83 6.79 12.43
CA GLY A 579 52.63 5.59 12.20
C GLY A 579 52.24 4.88 10.89
N TYR A 580 51.72 3.67 11.01
CA TYR A 580 51.24 2.88 9.88
C TYR A 580 49.71 2.91 9.72
N GLN A 581 49.03 3.78 10.47
CA GLN A 581 47.56 3.93 10.43
C GLN A 581 47.14 5.25 9.77
N ILE A 582 45.98 5.22 9.16
CA ILE A 582 45.20 6.41 8.74
C ILE A 582 44.28 6.76 9.89
N LYS A 583 44.53 7.88 10.55
CA LYS A 583 43.77 8.35 11.70
C LYS A 583 42.85 9.49 11.29
N PHE A 584 41.58 9.39 11.70
CA PHE A 584 40.53 10.38 11.47
C PHE A 584 40.31 11.19 12.77
N VAL A 585 40.63 12.46 12.76
CA VAL A 585 40.62 13.35 13.94
C VAL A 585 39.42 14.29 13.83
N ALA A 586 38.47 14.22 14.74
CA ALA A 586 37.34 15.16 14.79
C ALA A 586 37.85 16.56 15.17
N ARG A 587 37.41 17.58 14.42
CA ARG A 587 37.77 18.97 14.77
C ARG A 587 36.98 19.45 15.97
N GLY A 588 37.53 20.41 16.73
CA GLY A 588 36.92 20.98 17.93
C GLY A 588 37.38 20.29 19.22
N GLY A 589 38.37 19.42 19.16
CA GLY A 589 39.00 18.80 20.33
C GLY A 589 39.65 19.85 21.26
N ALA A 590 39.92 19.42 22.50
CA ALA A 590 40.65 20.23 23.47
C ALA A 590 42.11 20.36 23.07
N SER A 591 42.79 21.41 23.56
CA SER A 591 44.22 21.57 23.38
C SER A 591 45.00 20.43 24.06
N VAL A 592 45.90 19.80 23.32
CA VAL A 592 46.71 18.67 23.82
C VAL A 592 47.93 19.17 24.60
N VAL A 593 48.41 20.39 24.31
CA VAL A 593 49.56 20.97 24.97
C VAL A 593 49.47 22.49 24.93
N THR A 594 49.96 23.13 25.98
CA THR A 594 50.15 24.58 26.05
C THR A 594 51.63 24.89 25.86
N ILE A 595 51.98 25.73 24.89
CA ILE A 595 53.33 26.08 24.48
C ILE A 595 53.61 27.47 24.99
N PRO A 596 54.59 27.63 25.90
CA PRO A 596 54.97 28.95 26.43
C PRO A 596 55.67 29.81 25.37
N ALA A 597 55.59 31.13 25.51
CA ALA A 597 56.16 32.07 24.57
C ALA A 597 57.67 31.88 24.34
N ALA A 598 58.41 31.38 25.35
CA ALA A 598 59.85 31.12 25.25
C ALA A 598 60.21 30.02 24.26
N ASP A 599 59.29 29.09 24.01
CA ASP A 599 59.48 27.93 23.11
C ASP A 599 59.07 28.23 21.67
N LEU A 600 58.51 29.41 21.38
CA LEU A 600 58.05 29.79 20.05
C LEU A 600 59.18 30.33 19.15
N ASP A 601 60.39 30.47 19.62
CA ASP A 601 61.55 30.90 18.87
C ASP A 601 62.53 29.76 18.59
N ALA A 602 62.07 28.63 18.21
CA ALA A 602 62.90 27.49 17.83
C ALA A 602 63.59 27.75 16.50
N ARG A 603 64.95 27.94 16.57
CA ARG A 603 65.77 28.26 15.41
C ARG A 603 67.07 27.44 15.38
N GLY A 604 67.66 27.34 14.19
CA GLY A 604 68.92 26.62 14.00
C GLY A 604 70.05 27.32 14.66
N ALA A 605 71.09 26.58 14.98
CA ALA A 605 72.33 27.18 15.62
C ALA A 605 72.91 28.25 14.73
N GLY A 606 73.17 29.48 15.34
CA GLY A 606 73.71 30.60 14.65
C GLY A 606 72.73 31.45 13.81
N GLN A 607 71.48 31.18 13.87
CA GLN A 607 70.43 32.00 13.20
C GLN A 607 70.04 33.18 14.12
N GLU A 608 69.76 34.33 13.51
CA GLU A 608 69.20 35.50 14.21
C GLU A 608 67.76 35.22 14.66
N PRO A 609 67.30 35.90 15.75
CA PRO A 609 65.88 35.80 16.15
C PRO A 609 64.95 36.18 15.02
N GLY A 610 64.12 35.23 14.64
CA GLY A 610 63.10 35.44 13.63
C GLY A 610 61.73 35.86 14.23
N VAL A 611 60.73 35.98 13.41
CA VAL A 611 59.34 36.20 13.86
C VAL A 611 58.83 34.91 14.48
N GLN A 612 58.44 34.95 15.74
CA GLN A 612 57.99 33.79 16.52
C GLN A 612 56.74 33.11 15.89
N ILE A 613 55.82 33.92 15.38
CA ILE A 613 54.61 33.49 14.75
C ILE A 613 54.38 34.27 13.46
N THR A 614 54.43 33.61 12.32
CA THR A 614 54.13 34.24 11.05
C THR A 614 52.67 33.98 10.71
N THR A 615 51.93 35.08 10.41
CA THR A 615 50.52 35.01 10.11
C THR A 615 50.26 35.63 8.73
N SER A 616 49.57 34.88 7.86
CA SER A 616 49.00 35.45 6.65
C SER A 616 47.46 35.38 6.71
N ARG A 617 46.81 36.37 6.13
CA ARG A 617 45.36 36.52 6.23
C ARG A 617 44.74 36.57 4.85
N GLU A 618 43.72 35.74 4.63
CA GLU A 618 42.87 35.81 3.45
C GLU A 618 41.99 37.06 3.48
N MET A 619 41.81 37.70 2.32
CA MET A 619 40.97 38.89 2.20
C MET A 619 39.52 38.59 2.51
N ASP A 620 38.85 39.45 3.28
CA ASP A 620 37.45 39.28 3.64
C ASP A 620 36.50 39.21 2.40
N SER A 621 36.88 39.85 1.30
CA SER A 621 36.15 39.81 0.03
C SER A 621 36.15 38.46 -0.64
N GLN A 622 37.09 37.57 -0.29
CA GLN A 622 37.16 36.19 -0.82
C GLN A 622 36.36 35.22 0.02
N LEU A 623 36.05 35.59 1.25
CA LEU A 623 35.29 34.74 2.18
C LEU A 623 33.79 34.73 1.84
N PRO A 624 33.07 33.67 2.22
CA PRO A 624 31.62 33.60 1.99
C PRO A 624 30.89 34.50 3.00
N ARG A 625 30.00 35.38 2.48
CA ARG A 625 28.97 36.02 3.28
C ARG A 625 27.92 35.03 3.73
N ARG A 626 27.58 34.09 2.81
CA ARG A 626 26.51 33.09 3.00
C ARG A 626 27.00 31.70 2.63
N VAL A 627 26.71 30.76 3.49
CA VAL A 627 26.86 29.29 3.20
C VAL A 627 25.48 28.66 3.18
N THR A 628 25.17 27.96 2.10
CA THR A 628 23.92 27.27 1.88
C THR A 628 24.20 25.78 1.82
N VAL A 629 23.46 24.97 2.57
CA VAL A 629 23.52 23.52 2.58
C VAL A 629 22.24 22.99 1.94
N GLN A 630 22.40 22.28 0.86
CA GLN A 630 21.34 21.44 0.25
C GLN A 630 21.49 20.02 0.78
N HIS A 631 20.39 19.40 1.17
CA HIS A 631 20.40 18.10 1.82
C HIS A 631 19.14 17.31 1.48
N LEU A 632 19.10 16.01 1.82
CA LEU A 632 17.90 15.21 1.80
C LEU A 632 17.14 15.46 3.10
N ASP A 633 15.97 16.11 3.01
CA ASP A 633 15.20 16.52 4.19
C ASP A 633 14.42 15.33 4.77
N TYR A 634 14.79 14.92 5.99
CA TYR A 634 14.19 13.80 6.68
C TYR A 634 12.67 13.97 6.90
N ASP A 635 12.25 15.19 7.24
CA ASP A 635 10.86 15.50 7.58
C ASP A 635 9.98 15.72 6.35
N ARG A 636 10.57 15.77 5.14
CA ARG A 636 9.90 15.97 3.86
C ARG A 636 10.09 14.79 2.90
N GLU A 637 10.06 13.59 3.42
CA GLU A 637 10.23 12.35 2.63
C GLU A 637 11.46 12.36 1.73
N TYR A 638 12.57 12.87 2.26
CA TYR A 638 13.88 12.95 1.56
C TYR A 638 13.89 13.83 0.30
N ASN A 639 12.93 14.74 0.16
CA ASN A 639 13.01 15.78 -0.87
C ASN A 639 14.15 16.75 -0.52
N THR A 640 14.70 17.40 -1.54
CA THR A 640 15.79 18.36 -1.31
C THR A 640 15.34 19.50 -0.41
N GLY A 641 15.97 19.63 0.73
CA GLY A 641 15.88 20.74 1.65
C GLY A 641 17.04 21.70 1.47
N THR A 642 16.84 22.94 1.84
CA THR A 642 17.86 23.98 1.76
C THR A 642 17.85 24.81 3.03
N GLN A 643 19.00 24.89 3.71
CA GLN A 643 19.21 25.77 4.87
C GLN A 643 20.46 26.59 4.65
N TYR A 644 20.57 27.76 5.32
CA TYR A 644 21.70 28.63 5.15
C TYR A 644 22.06 29.35 6.46
N ALA A 645 23.31 29.75 6.54
CA ALA A 645 23.79 30.71 7.50
C ALA A 645 24.40 31.91 6.79
N GLU A 646 24.21 33.09 7.34
CA GLU A 646 24.67 34.35 6.74
C GLU A 646 25.31 35.25 7.76
N ARG A 647 26.47 35.89 7.39
CA ARG A 647 27.14 36.89 8.16
C ARG A 647 26.77 38.27 7.65
N LEU A 648 26.04 39.04 8.45
CA LEU A 648 25.51 40.36 8.01
C LEU A 648 26.52 41.51 8.12
N ASN A 649 27.43 41.45 9.08
CA ASN A 649 28.42 42.50 9.35
C ASN A 649 29.73 42.25 8.60
N THR A 650 29.68 42.12 7.29
CA THR A 650 30.86 41.90 6.45
C THR A 650 30.74 42.61 5.12
N ALA A 651 31.88 42.97 4.52
CA ALA A 651 31.97 43.47 3.16
C ALA A 651 32.00 42.33 2.11
N ALA A 652 32.05 41.06 2.54
CA ALA A 652 32.00 39.91 1.66
C ALA A 652 30.64 39.83 0.97
N ILE A 653 30.64 39.43 -0.30
CA ILE A 653 29.42 39.24 -1.13
C ILE A 653 29.25 37.82 -1.61
N ASN A 654 30.28 37.00 -1.48
CA ASN A 654 30.27 35.63 -2.02
C ASN A 654 29.30 34.72 -1.27
N ALA A 655 28.67 33.84 -2.01
CA ALA A 655 27.87 32.72 -1.46
C ALA A 655 28.50 31.40 -1.87
N ARG A 656 28.48 30.44 -0.94
CA ARG A 656 28.87 29.05 -1.21
C ARG A 656 27.66 28.14 -1.03
N VAL A 657 27.45 27.23 -1.97
CA VAL A 657 26.43 26.20 -1.90
C VAL A 657 27.11 24.85 -1.81
N LEU A 658 26.73 24.07 -0.81
CA LEU A 658 27.15 22.68 -0.67
C LEU A 658 25.95 21.77 -0.92
N ASP A 659 26.11 20.82 -1.80
CA ASP A 659 25.13 19.75 -2.02
C ASP A 659 25.62 18.50 -1.29
N LEU A 660 24.88 18.14 -0.22
CA LEU A 660 25.21 17.01 0.63
C LEU A 660 24.18 15.90 0.36
N PRO A 661 24.56 14.77 -0.22
CA PRO A 661 23.68 13.61 -0.41
C PRO A 661 23.44 12.87 0.91
N ILE A 662 23.23 13.63 1.98
CA ILE A 662 23.10 13.19 3.38
C ILE A 662 21.69 13.56 3.86
N VAL A 663 21.09 12.66 4.61
CA VAL A 663 19.78 12.88 5.23
C VAL A 663 19.97 13.67 6.53
N LEU A 664 19.39 14.85 6.57
CA LEU A 664 19.44 15.76 7.72
C LEU A 664 18.03 16.31 8.01
N THR A 665 17.77 16.68 9.26
CA THR A 665 16.65 17.57 9.57
C THR A 665 17.01 19.02 9.20
N ALA A 666 16.01 19.87 9.07
CA ALA A 666 16.25 21.31 8.79
C ALA A 666 17.17 21.95 9.83
N THR A 667 17.00 21.61 11.11
CA THR A 667 17.86 22.14 12.20
C THR A 667 19.27 21.62 12.11
N GLU A 668 19.48 20.33 11.82
CA GLU A 668 20.82 19.79 11.60
C GLU A 668 21.51 20.48 10.41
N ALA A 669 20.81 20.67 9.31
CA ALA A 669 21.35 21.33 8.12
C ALA A 669 21.69 22.82 8.38
N ALA A 670 20.84 23.53 9.11
CA ALA A 670 21.13 24.92 9.54
C ALA A 670 22.36 24.99 10.42
N GLY A 671 22.50 24.07 11.39
CA GLY A 671 23.68 23.96 12.23
C GLY A 671 24.95 23.65 11.43
N LYS A 672 24.88 22.78 10.39
CA LYS A 672 26.03 22.53 9.50
C LYS A 672 26.40 23.78 8.71
N ALA A 673 25.43 24.54 8.22
CA ALA A 673 25.67 25.78 7.50
C ALA A 673 26.33 26.82 8.42
N GLU A 674 25.89 26.91 9.69
CA GLU A 674 26.49 27.82 10.70
C GLU A 674 27.93 27.44 11.02
N VAL A 675 28.22 26.19 11.32
CA VAL A 675 29.57 25.68 11.59
C VAL A 675 30.49 25.94 10.41
N LEU A 676 30.09 25.65 9.20
CA LEU A 676 30.89 25.86 8.00
C LEU A 676 31.17 27.34 7.76
N LEU A 677 30.15 28.19 7.94
CA LEU A 677 30.35 29.65 7.81
C LEU A 677 31.41 30.16 8.82
N TYR A 678 31.30 29.77 10.09
CA TYR A 678 32.27 30.16 11.11
C TYR A 678 33.66 29.58 10.87
N LEU A 679 33.74 28.34 10.35
CA LEU A 679 35.03 27.75 9.98
C LEU A 679 35.74 28.55 8.90
N TYR A 680 35.06 28.95 7.81
CA TYR A 680 35.66 29.79 6.77
C TYR A 680 36.21 31.12 7.35
N TRP A 681 35.51 31.74 8.29
CA TRP A 681 35.92 33.00 8.89
C TRP A 681 36.98 32.81 9.96
N LEU A 682 37.01 31.70 10.69
CA LEU A 682 38.05 31.42 11.70
C LEU A 682 39.35 31.01 11.02
N GLU A 683 39.28 30.11 10.04
CA GLU A 683 40.43 29.52 9.34
C GLU A 683 40.98 30.42 8.23
N ARG A 684 40.55 31.69 8.15
CA ARG A 684 41.09 32.67 7.20
C ARG A 684 42.56 33.08 7.47
N TYR A 685 43.07 32.69 8.61
CA TYR A 685 44.49 32.97 8.97
C TYR A 685 45.28 31.67 8.82
N ASP A 686 46.34 31.74 8.04
CA ASP A 686 47.40 30.76 8.03
C ASP A 686 48.46 31.18 9.04
N VAL A 687 48.82 30.27 9.90
CA VAL A 687 49.81 30.52 10.97
C VAL A 687 50.96 29.55 10.79
N ALA A 688 52.17 30.06 10.80
CA ALA A 688 53.37 29.22 10.81
C ALA A 688 54.16 29.51 12.09
N VAL A 689 54.61 28.46 12.74
CA VAL A 689 55.37 28.48 14.00
C VAL A 689 56.40 27.37 14.00
N ALA A 690 57.58 27.68 14.50
CA ALA A 690 58.64 26.68 14.70
C ALA A 690 58.69 26.27 16.19
N LEU A 691 58.67 24.97 16.45
CA LEU A 691 58.70 24.42 17.80
C LEU A 691 59.96 23.58 18.03
N PRO A 692 60.48 23.53 19.25
CA PRO A 692 61.61 22.68 19.59
C PRO A 692 61.24 21.20 19.64
N PRO A 693 62.22 20.29 19.58
CA PRO A 693 61.99 18.83 19.56
C PRO A 693 61.24 18.27 20.77
N THR A 694 61.14 19.04 21.85
CA THR A 694 60.39 18.69 23.06
C THR A 694 58.90 18.49 22.79
N TYR A 695 58.41 19.00 21.66
CA TYR A 695 57.01 18.84 21.22
C TYR A 695 56.81 17.79 20.14
N ASN A 696 57.71 16.81 20.00
CA ASN A 696 57.65 15.77 19.01
C ASN A 696 56.39 14.86 19.12
N GLN A 697 55.68 14.97 20.25
CA GLN A 697 54.43 14.20 20.45
C GLN A 697 53.21 14.80 19.75
N VAL A 698 53.30 16.05 19.24
CA VAL A 698 52.18 16.64 18.54
C VAL A 698 52.08 16.14 17.10
N GLU A 699 50.86 16.01 16.63
CA GLU A 699 50.55 15.49 15.29
C GLU A 699 49.69 16.51 14.51
N PRO A 700 49.65 16.42 13.16
CA PRO A 700 48.67 17.15 12.39
C PRO A 700 47.25 16.75 12.85
N GLY A 701 46.37 17.78 12.97
CA GLY A 701 45.02 17.62 13.54
C GLY A 701 44.92 17.98 15.01
N ASP A 702 46.05 17.96 15.76
CA ASP A 702 46.05 18.35 17.16
C ASP A 702 45.78 19.85 17.33
N VAL A 703 45.12 20.21 18.43
CA VAL A 703 44.95 21.58 18.87
C VAL A 703 46.02 21.89 19.93
N VAL A 704 46.77 22.94 19.72
CA VAL A 704 47.77 23.44 20.66
C VAL A 704 47.41 24.84 21.12
N THR A 705 47.76 25.21 22.34
CA THR A 705 47.55 26.56 22.85
C THR A 705 48.91 27.26 22.95
N LEU A 706 49.08 28.33 22.17
CA LEU A 706 50.25 29.18 22.25
C LEU A 706 50.03 30.30 23.28
N VAL A 707 50.98 30.51 24.17
CA VAL A 707 50.97 31.65 25.08
C VAL A 707 51.69 32.78 24.39
N THR A 708 50.99 33.85 24.05
CA THR A 708 51.56 35.04 23.43
C THR A 708 51.40 36.26 24.35
N PRO A 709 52.18 37.36 24.14
CA PRO A 709 51.99 38.57 24.93
C PRO A 709 50.59 39.17 24.88
N GLU A 710 49.88 38.93 23.80
CA GLU A 710 48.50 39.40 23.56
C GLU A 710 47.44 38.47 24.16
N GLY A 711 47.82 37.29 24.64
CA GLY A 711 46.91 36.30 25.23
C GLY A 711 47.11 34.87 24.65
N ASN A 712 46.34 33.96 25.14
CA ASN A 712 46.43 32.58 24.70
C ASN A 712 45.71 32.38 23.35
N VAL A 713 46.38 31.74 22.41
CA VAL A 713 45.87 31.47 21.07
C VAL A 713 45.78 29.97 20.86
N SER A 714 44.60 29.45 20.53
CA SER A 714 44.40 28.03 20.17
C SER A 714 44.56 27.87 18.68
N LEU A 715 45.41 26.93 18.28
CA LEU A 715 45.74 26.63 16.90
C LEU A 715 45.57 25.14 16.65
N ARG A 716 44.99 24.78 15.53
CA ARG A 716 44.96 23.42 15.00
C ARG A 716 46.09 23.25 14.01
N LEU A 717 46.98 22.31 14.26
CA LEU A 717 48.11 21.98 13.37
C LEU A 717 47.57 21.32 12.11
N THR A 718 47.97 21.80 10.93
CA THR A 718 47.55 21.28 9.64
C THR A 718 48.67 20.49 8.95
N ALA A 719 49.90 20.85 9.20
CA ALA A 719 51.09 20.17 8.72
C ALA A 719 52.27 20.38 9.68
N ILE A 720 53.11 19.39 9.79
CA ILE A 720 54.36 19.42 10.56
C ILE A 720 55.48 18.94 9.66
N HIS A 721 56.48 19.74 9.50
CA HIS A 721 57.72 19.41 8.80
C HIS A 721 58.87 19.30 9.80
N TYR A 722 59.48 18.13 9.85
CA TYR A 722 60.64 17.85 10.70
C TYR A 722 61.92 18.29 9.98
N THR A 723 62.64 19.22 10.53
CA THR A 723 63.91 19.66 10.00
C THR A 723 65.04 18.73 10.41
N SER A 724 66.20 18.83 9.73
CA SER A 724 67.36 17.95 10.01
C SER A 724 67.96 18.14 11.40
N ASP A 725 67.72 19.30 12.04
CA ASP A 725 68.11 19.63 13.42
C ASP A 725 67.05 19.32 14.47
N GLY A 726 65.95 18.62 14.05
CA GLY A 726 64.93 18.13 14.92
C GLY A 726 63.81 19.13 15.28
N ARG A 727 63.85 20.36 14.74
CA ARG A 727 62.77 21.35 14.93
C ARG A 727 61.51 20.93 14.16
N LEU A 728 60.37 21.33 14.65
CA LEU A 728 59.07 21.16 14.03
C LEU A 728 58.66 22.47 13.40
N GLU A 729 58.62 22.52 12.08
CA GLU A 729 58.02 23.66 11.35
C GLU A 729 56.55 23.33 11.14
N CYS A 730 55.70 23.99 11.94
CA CYS A 730 54.26 23.71 11.98
C CYS A 730 53.49 24.76 11.18
N GLN A 731 52.56 24.27 10.35
CA GLN A 731 51.48 25.08 9.78
C GLN A 731 50.22 24.86 10.57
N ALA A 732 49.44 25.88 10.80
CA ALA A 732 48.26 25.81 11.64
C ALA A 732 47.18 26.80 11.19
N LYS A 733 45.96 26.54 11.64
CA LYS A 733 44.79 27.40 11.55
C LYS A 733 44.29 27.71 12.95
N TYR A 734 43.65 28.90 13.12
CA TYR A 734 42.97 29.19 14.38
C TYR A 734 41.92 28.12 14.68
N ALA A 735 41.80 27.75 15.95
CA ALA A 735 40.85 26.76 16.43
C ALA A 735 39.97 27.35 17.54
N SER A 736 38.72 26.95 17.56
CA SER A 736 37.78 27.26 18.64
C SER A 736 36.77 26.15 18.77
N ALA A 737 36.69 25.50 19.92
CA ALA A 737 35.71 24.44 20.17
C ALA A 737 34.25 24.95 20.13
N ALA A 738 34.04 26.24 20.43
CA ALA A 738 32.71 26.84 20.50
C ALA A 738 31.94 26.83 19.17
N ILE A 739 32.66 26.86 18.03
CA ILE A 739 31.97 26.86 16.70
C ILE A 739 31.33 25.52 16.32
N TYR A 740 31.72 24.43 16.97
CA TYR A 740 31.20 23.11 16.70
C TYR A 740 29.92 22.79 17.49
N THR A 741 29.44 23.75 18.30
CA THR A 741 28.16 23.70 19.00
C THR A 741 27.19 24.72 18.39
N PRO A 742 26.59 24.41 17.21
CA PRO A 742 25.72 25.36 16.51
C PRO A 742 24.46 25.67 17.33
N THR A 743 23.97 26.89 17.17
CA THR A 743 22.72 27.38 17.79
C THR A 743 21.62 27.59 16.76
N ALA A 744 21.93 27.50 15.48
CA ALA A 744 20.99 27.72 14.41
C ALA A 744 19.85 26.69 14.44
N VAL A 745 18.63 27.18 14.31
CA VAL A 745 17.42 26.39 14.18
C VAL A 745 16.89 26.52 12.75
N GLY A 746 16.81 25.42 12.05
CA GLY A 746 16.25 25.38 10.71
C GLY A 746 14.74 25.24 10.73
N SER A 747 14.10 25.62 9.64
CA SER A 747 12.69 25.38 9.41
C SER A 747 12.47 24.75 8.04
N SER A 748 11.60 23.78 7.98
CA SER A 748 11.11 23.18 6.74
C SER A 748 9.64 23.54 6.57
N PRO A 749 9.17 23.83 5.35
CA PRO A 749 7.75 23.88 5.08
C PRO A 749 7.10 22.56 5.45
N ALA A 750 5.88 22.61 5.99
CA ALA A 750 5.14 21.40 6.31
C ALA A 750 5.02 20.50 5.07
N TRP A 751 5.20 19.20 5.27
CA TRP A 751 4.96 18.22 4.22
C TRP A 751 3.47 18.13 3.92
N THR A 752 3.09 18.29 2.66
CA THR A 752 1.69 18.24 2.20
C THR A 752 1.38 17.01 1.35
N GLY A 753 2.37 16.15 1.13
CA GLY A 753 2.18 14.90 0.39
C GLY A 753 1.46 13.82 1.20
N PRO A 754 1.01 12.74 0.55
CA PRO A 754 0.30 11.66 1.21
C PRO A 754 1.24 10.92 2.16
N THR A 755 0.86 10.91 3.44
CA THR A 755 1.55 10.14 4.50
C THR A 755 0.84 8.83 4.82
N THR A 756 -0.39 8.67 4.33
CA THR A 756 -1.22 7.49 4.55
C THR A 756 -1.78 7.00 3.22
N ILE A 757 -1.98 5.69 3.12
CA ILE A 757 -2.64 5.09 1.96
C ILE A 757 -4.14 5.10 2.22
N THR A 758 -4.88 5.93 1.49
CA THR A 758 -6.34 5.98 1.62
C THR A 758 -6.95 4.90 0.72
N PRO A 759 -7.62 3.88 1.27
CA PRO A 759 -8.19 2.81 0.46
C PRO A 759 -9.33 3.33 -0.41
N VAL A 760 -9.37 2.84 -1.65
CA VAL A 760 -10.47 3.11 -2.58
C VAL A 760 -11.65 2.21 -2.18
N GLY A 761 -12.66 2.79 -1.53
CA GLY A 761 -13.89 2.10 -1.16
C GLY A 761 -14.73 1.72 -2.36
N ALA A 762 -15.76 0.87 -2.13
CA ALA A 762 -16.77 0.58 -3.14
C ALA A 762 -17.63 1.82 -3.43
N SER A 763 -18.20 1.91 -4.63
CA SER A 763 -19.25 2.88 -4.94
C SER A 763 -20.54 2.48 -4.24
N VAL A 764 -21.20 3.44 -3.60
CA VAL A 764 -22.56 3.33 -3.08
C VAL A 764 -23.45 4.19 -3.97
N TYR A 765 -24.53 3.62 -4.48
CA TYR A 765 -25.42 4.32 -5.40
C TYR A 765 -26.89 4.08 -5.07
N VAL A 766 -27.71 5.07 -5.39
CA VAL A 766 -29.15 5.02 -5.21
C VAL A 766 -29.83 5.41 -6.52
N LEU A 767 -30.79 4.60 -6.95
CA LEU A 767 -31.63 4.86 -8.13
C LEU A 767 -32.99 5.34 -7.62
N MET A 768 -33.48 6.44 -8.15
CA MET A 768 -34.66 7.12 -7.62
C MET A 768 -35.65 7.41 -8.74
N ASP A 769 -36.79 6.70 -8.75
CA ASP A 769 -37.95 7.07 -9.58
C ASP A 769 -38.84 8.03 -8.79
N VAL A 770 -38.52 9.32 -8.92
CA VAL A 770 -39.12 10.41 -8.15
C VAL A 770 -39.97 11.32 -9.04
N PRO A 771 -40.90 12.13 -8.50
CA PRO A 771 -41.57 13.16 -9.24
C PRO A 771 -40.57 14.12 -9.89
N MET A 772 -40.95 14.73 -11.02
CA MET A 772 -40.15 15.76 -11.69
C MET A 772 -39.88 16.91 -10.74
N VAL A 773 -38.60 17.18 -10.43
CA VAL A 773 -38.18 18.27 -9.53
C VAL A 773 -37.70 19.51 -10.30
N ASN A 774 -37.33 19.35 -11.57
CA ASN A 774 -37.00 20.48 -12.46
C ASN A 774 -37.39 20.17 -13.92
N SER A 775 -37.35 21.17 -14.79
CA SER A 775 -37.77 21.08 -16.19
C SER A 775 -36.88 20.15 -17.04
N ALA A 776 -35.63 19.92 -16.64
CA ALA A 776 -34.73 19.00 -17.35
C ALA A 776 -35.21 17.53 -17.29
N GLN A 777 -36.11 17.20 -16.34
CA GLN A 777 -36.69 15.86 -16.17
C GLN A 777 -38.06 15.74 -16.84
N SER A 778 -38.38 16.57 -17.82
CA SER A 778 -39.64 16.55 -18.55
C SER A 778 -39.83 15.32 -19.45
N GLY A 779 -38.75 14.68 -19.87
CA GLY A 779 -38.77 13.39 -20.57
C GLY A 779 -38.68 12.20 -19.63
N PRO A 780 -38.90 10.96 -20.15
CA PRO A 780 -38.74 9.73 -19.36
C PRO A 780 -37.31 9.65 -18.76
N SER A 781 -37.24 9.72 -17.43
CA SER A 781 -35.96 9.67 -16.71
C SER A 781 -36.16 9.35 -15.24
N PHE A 782 -35.15 8.73 -14.63
CA PHE A 782 -35.05 8.60 -13.19
C PHE A 782 -33.77 9.27 -12.69
N LEU A 783 -33.68 9.58 -11.41
CA LEU A 783 -32.47 10.15 -10.82
C LEU A 783 -31.54 9.05 -10.31
N ALA A 784 -30.25 9.26 -10.46
CA ALA A 784 -29.20 8.45 -9.87
C ALA A 784 -28.25 9.31 -9.06
N ALA A 785 -27.91 8.84 -7.87
CA ALA A 785 -26.91 9.43 -6.99
C ALA A 785 -25.84 8.38 -6.71
N MET A 786 -24.58 8.80 -6.63
CA MET A 786 -23.47 7.91 -6.34
C MET A 786 -22.41 8.60 -5.51
N THR A 787 -21.84 7.87 -4.55
CA THR A 787 -20.75 8.32 -3.71
C THR A 787 -19.85 7.15 -3.33
N GLY A 788 -18.77 7.38 -2.61
CA GLY A 788 -17.88 6.34 -2.11
C GLY A 788 -18.21 5.86 -0.71
N ALA A 789 -18.01 4.61 -0.42
CA ALA A 789 -18.08 4.06 0.93
C ALA A 789 -16.92 4.56 1.83
N LEU A 790 -15.79 4.96 1.25
CA LEU A 790 -14.61 5.45 1.95
C LEU A 790 -14.10 6.75 1.31
N ALA A 791 -13.37 7.54 2.10
CA ALA A 791 -12.85 8.85 1.70
C ALA A 791 -11.88 8.81 0.49
N GLY A 792 -11.26 7.67 0.20
CA GLY A 792 -10.39 7.50 -0.96
C GLY A 792 -11.10 7.15 -2.27
N TRP A 793 -12.43 7.20 -2.30
CA TRP A 793 -13.19 6.96 -3.51
C TRP A 793 -12.87 7.99 -4.61
N ARG A 794 -12.63 7.51 -5.83
CA ARG A 794 -12.12 8.31 -6.95
C ARG A 794 -13.14 8.52 -8.05
N GLY A 795 -14.36 8.14 -7.78
CA GLY A 795 -15.45 8.16 -8.74
C GLY A 795 -15.95 6.75 -9.04
N GLY A 796 -17.06 6.70 -9.75
CA GLY A 796 -17.68 5.45 -10.19
C GLY A 796 -18.52 5.65 -11.44
N VAL A 797 -18.82 4.54 -12.09
CA VAL A 797 -19.62 4.50 -13.31
C VAL A 797 -20.89 3.69 -13.05
N LEU A 798 -22.03 4.32 -13.25
CA LEU A 798 -23.30 3.60 -13.26
C LEU A 798 -23.44 2.85 -14.58
N THR A 799 -23.61 1.54 -14.50
CA THR A 799 -23.77 0.66 -15.66
C THR A 799 -25.14 -0.02 -15.62
N GLN A 800 -25.67 -0.36 -16.80
CA GLN A 800 -26.95 -1.05 -16.97
C GLN A 800 -26.77 -2.30 -17.83
N SER A 801 -27.47 -3.36 -17.47
CA SER A 801 -27.68 -4.53 -18.30
C SER A 801 -29.17 -4.70 -18.62
N THR A 802 -29.47 -4.89 -19.91
CA THR A 802 -30.83 -5.17 -20.42
C THR A 802 -31.02 -6.63 -20.79
N ASP A 803 -30.01 -7.48 -20.59
CA ASP A 803 -29.94 -8.89 -21.01
C ASP A 803 -29.56 -9.82 -19.83
N ALA A 804 -30.13 -9.54 -18.66
CA ALA A 804 -29.95 -10.31 -17.42
C ALA A 804 -28.48 -10.47 -16.96
N GLY A 805 -27.64 -9.47 -17.24
CA GLY A 805 -26.26 -9.42 -16.78
C GLY A 805 -25.22 -9.94 -17.78
N SER A 806 -25.68 -10.33 -18.99
CA SER A 806 -24.77 -10.86 -20.02
C SER A 806 -23.89 -9.76 -20.63
N THR A 807 -24.43 -8.54 -20.79
CA THR A 807 -23.69 -7.37 -21.26
C THR A 807 -24.04 -6.14 -20.43
N TRP A 808 -23.09 -5.21 -20.33
CA TRP A 808 -23.22 -4.00 -19.52
C TRP A 808 -22.89 -2.77 -20.37
N ALA A 809 -23.70 -1.75 -20.26
CA ALA A 809 -23.51 -0.45 -20.88
C ALA A 809 -23.30 0.62 -19.80
N SER A 810 -22.30 1.50 -19.96
CA SER A 810 -22.13 2.65 -19.09
C SER A 810 -23.23 3.67 -19.36
N LEU A 811 -23.83 4.20 -18.31
CA LEU A 811 -24.89 5.21 -18.37
C LEU A 811 -24.37 6.58 -17.96
N GLN A 812 -23.68 6.66 -16.83
CA GLN A 812 -23.26 7.93 -16.23
C GLN A 812 -22.01 7.74 -15.40
N ASP A 813 -21.10 8.69 -15.49
CA ASP A 813 -19.90 8.80 -14.69
C ASP A 813 -20.15 9.75 -13.51
N PHE A 814 -19.68 9.39 -12.33
CA PHE A 814 -19.75 10.19 -11.13
C PHE A 814 -18.32 10.43 -10.59
N GLY A 815 -17.98 11.71 -10.41
CA GLY A 815 -16.68 12.12 -9.85
C GLY A 815 -16.72 12.30 -8.33
N PRO A 816 -15.56 12.36 -7.67
CA PRO A 816 -15.47 12.74 -6.27
C PRO A 816 -15.81 14.23 -6.08
N PRO A 817 -16.41 14.63 -4.94
CA PRO A 817 -16.69 13.82 -3.76
C PRO A 817 -17.92 12.94 -3.86
N GLY A 818 -18.71 13.03 -4.96
CA GLY A 818 -19.97 12.33 -5.14
C GLY A 818 -21.16 12.99 -4.45
N SER A 819 -22.32 12.36 -4.57
CA SER A 819 -23.58 12.87 -4.03
C SER A 819 -23.57 12.87 -2.50
N SER A 820 -24.06 13.95 -1.88
CA SER A 820 -24.33 13.98 -0.44
C SER A 820 -25.53 13.10 -0.13
N MET A 821 -25.29 11.94 0.46
CA MET A 821 -26.32 10.95 0.72
C MET A 821 -26.01 10.10 1.96
N GLY A 822 -27.05 9.53 2.55
CA GLY A 822 -26.95 8.70 3.74
C GLY A 822 -28.21 7.91 4.02
N THR A 823 -28.30 7.34 5.21
CA THR A 823 -29.44 6.54 5.68
C THR A 823 -30.08 7.17 6.90
N CYS A 824 -31.40 7.18 6.93
CA CYS A 824 -32.19 7.71 8.05
C CYS A 824 -32.23 6.69 9.19
N THR A 825 -31.97 7.16 10.41
CA THR A 825 -31.95 6.32 11.61
C THR A 825 -33.31 6.30 12.32
N ASN A 826 -34.27 7.14 11.89
CA ASN A 826 -35.66 7.10 12.29
C ASN A 826 -36.56 7.32 11.06
N SER A 827 -37.86 7.20 11.26
CA SER A 827 -38.90 7.57 10.31
C SER A 827 -39.80 8.65 10.87
N ILE A 828 -40.44 9.43 9.98
CA ILE A 828 -41.37 10.52 10.35
C ILE A 828 -42.73 10.25 9.76
N GLY A 829 -43.76 10.63 10.50
CA GLY A 829 -45.16 10.36 10.19
C GLY A 829 -45.77 11.31 9.17
N VAL A 830 -47.10 11.20 9.00
CA VAL A 830 -47.92 12.06 8.14
C VAL A 830 -48.17 13.41 8.84
N VAL A 831 -48.01 14.48 8.07
CA VAL A 831 -48.27 15.83 8.52
C VAL A 831 -49.01 16.64 7.42
N GLU A 832 -49.51 17.84 7.74
CA GLU A 832 -50.10 18.73 6.74
C GLU A 832 -48.99 19.28 5.81
N HIS A 833 -49.00 18.85 4.55
CA HIS A 833 -47.96 19.17 3.57
C HIS A 833 -47.91 20.62 3.10
N ARG A 834 -48.90 21.42 3.42
CA ARG A 834 -48.98 22.84 3.04
C ARG A 834 -48.33 23.77 4.07
N MET A 835 -47.93 23.25 5.20
CA MET A 835 -47.29 24.00 6.28
C MET A 835 -45.87 23.52 6.52
N VAL A 836 -45.06 24.35 7.14
CA VAL A 836 -43.71 23.91 7.62
C VAL A 836 -43.93 22.99 8.82
N ASP A 837 -43.44 21.78 8.71
CA ASP A 837 -43.43 20.80 9.79
C ASP A 837 -42.30 21.12 10.78
N SER A 838 -42.63 21.78 11.84
CA SER A 838 -41.71 22.16 12.92
C SER A 838 -41.64 21.12 14.04
N ALA A 839 -42.47 20.09 14.00
CA ALA A 839 -42.55 19.07 15.04
C ALA A 839 -41.71 17.82 14.71
N SER A 840 -41.64 17.44 13.44
CA SER A 840 -40.90 16.25 13.04
C SER A 840 -39.39 16.50 13.04
N VAL A 841 -38.63 15.49 13.49
CA VAL A 841 -37.18 15.46 13.51
C VAL A 841 -36.72 14.24 12.73
N LEU A 842 -35.95 14.45 11.66
CA LEU A 842 -35.40 13.38 10.86
C LEU A 842 -33.87 13.26 11.12
N ASN A 843 -33.45 12.10 11.61
CA ASN A 843 -32.04 11.80 11.89
C ASN A 843 -31.46 11.02 10.73
N VAL A 844 -30.29 11.44 10.27
CA VAL A 844 -29.59 10.80 9.16
C VAL A 844 -28.10 10.63 9.46
N THR A 845 -27.54 9.51 9.05
CA THR A 845 -26.09 9.29 9.03
C THR A 845 -25.64 9.28 7.57
N LEU A 846 -24.82 10.25 7.21
CA LEU A 846 -24.29 10.36 5.85
C LEU A 846 -23.23 9.29 5.59
N THR A 847 -23.24 8.72 4.42
CA THR A 847 -22.15 7.90 3.87
C THR A 847 -21.00 8.80 3.47
N GLN A 848 -21.32 9.90 2.77
CA GLN A 848 -20.36 10.94 2.35
C GLN A 848 -21.11 12.27 2.18
N GLY A 849 -20.34 13.36 2.12
CA GLY A 849 -20.87 14.71 1.88
C GLY A 849 -21.11 15.49 3.15
N ALA A 850 -21.78 16.64 3.02
CA ALA A 850 -22.18 17.50 4.10
C ALA A 850 -23.53 18.13 3.81
N LEU A 851 -24.30 18.41 4.86
CA LEU A 851 -25.56 19.11 4.78
C LEU A 851 -25.43 20.48 5.47
N TYR A 852 -26.12 21.47 4.94
CA TYR A 852 -26.05 22.83 5.44
C TYR A 852 -27.48 23.35 5.73
N SER A 853 -27.62 24.10 6.80
CA SER A 853 -28.89 24.83 7.10
C SER A 853 -29.06 26.01 6.16
N VAL A 854 -30.31 26.31 5.80
CA VAL A 854 -30.67 27.44 4.96
C VAL A 854 -31.68 28.34 5.69
N THR A 855 -31.89 29.55 5.21
CA THR A 855 -32.97 30.40 5.76
C THR A 855 -34.33 29.84 5.35
N GLN A 856 -35.37 30.11 6.15
CA GLN A 856 -36.72 29.70 5.80
C GLN A 856 -37.16 30.25 4.44
N LEU A 857 -36.79 31.47 4.13
CA LEU A 857 -37.10 32.09 2.84
C LEU A 857 -36.42 31.34 1.68
N ALA A 858 -35.18 30.96 1.84
CA ALA A 858 -34.47 30.17 0.82
C ALA A 858 -35.11 28.79 0.63
N MET A 859 -35.48 28.10 1.71
CA MET A 859 -36.17 26.81 1.66
C MET A 859 -37.56 26.97 0.96
N LEU A 860 -38.33 28.02 1.28
CA LEU A 860 -39.57 28.30 0.61
C LEU A 860 -39.35 28.67 -0.88
N GLY A 861 -38.24 29.27 -1.20
CA GLY A 861 -37.77 29.57 -2.56
C GLY A 861 -37.23 28.37 -3.35
N GLY A 862 -37.23 27.19 -2.75
CA GLY A 862 -36.82 25.93 -3.44
C GLY A 862 -35.41 25.44 -3.15
N ALA A 863 -34.73 25.94 -2.13
CA ALA A 863 -33.44 25.43 -1.72
C ALA A 863 -33.55 24.21 -0.79
N ASN A 864 -32.52 23.40 -0.75
CA ASN A 864 -32.28 22.31 0.20
C ASN A 864 -33.31 21.18 0.09
N HIS A 865 -33.59 20.76 -1.14
CA HIS A 865 -34.47 19.63 -1.41
C HIS A 865 -33.74 18.29 -1.25
N PHE A 866 -34.46 17.30 -0.72
CA PHE A 866 -33.98 15.94 -0.54
C PHE A 866 -34.99 14.93 -1.08
N ALA A 867 -34.48 13.85 -1.67
CA ALA A 867 -35.25 12.64 -1.83
C ALA A 867 -35.10 11.80 -0.56
N TYR A 868 -36.20 11.48 0.08
CA TYR A 868 -36.29 10.67 1.28
C TYR A 868 -37.16 9.43 1.00
N GLY A 869 -36.60 8.25 1.28
CA GLY A 869 -37.37 7.01 1.08
C GLY A 869 -36.56 5.86 0.48
N ALA A 870 -37.26 4.99 -0.22
CA ALA A 870 -36.71 3.85 -0.93
C ALA A 870 -37.53 3.58 -2.21
N ASP A 871 -37.17 2.56 -2.99
CA ASP A 871 -37.85 2.20 -4.23
C ASP A 871 -39.37 2.06 -4.02
N GLY A 872 -40.15 2.82 -4.81
CA GLY A 872 -41.61 2.83 -4.76
C GLY A 872 -42.24 3.71 -3.66
N ARG A 873 -41.45 4.37 -2.82
CA ARG A 873 -41.96 5.26 -1.74
C ARG A 873 -41.10 6.50 -1.50
N TRP A 874 -40.71 7.16 -2.59
CA TRP A 874 -39.93 8.38 -2.52
C TRP A 874 -40.79 9.59 -2.17
N GLU A 875 -40.45 10.30 -1.10
CA GLU A 875 -40.97 11.63 -0.77
C GLU A 875 -39.90 12.67 -1.08
N ILE A 876 -40.30 13.79 -1.66
CA ILE A 876 -39.42 14.96 -1.80
C ILE A 876 -39.72 15.88 -0.63
N ILE A 877 -38.70 16.14 0.18
CA ILE A 877 -38.77 17.05 1.32
C ILE A 877 -37.81 18.22 1.13
N ALA A 878 -38.01 19.33 1.84
CA ALA A 878 -36.96 20.34 2.02
C ALA A 878 -36.77 20.60 3.52
N ALA A 879 -35.55 20.94 3.93
CA ALA A 879 -35.18 21.17 5.31
C ALA A 879 -34.57 22.55 5.49
N GLN A 880 -35.06 23.29 6.48
CA GLN A 880 -34.46 24.57 6.88
C GLN A 880 -33.19 24.33 7.70
N THR A 881 -33.27 23.45 8.67
CA THR A 881 -32.17 23.16 9.60
C THR A 881 -31.58 21.77 9.30
N CYS A 882 -30.28 21.73 9.10
CA CYS A 882 -29.48 20.52 9.01
C CYS A 882 -28.32 20.65 9.99
N ALA A 883 -28.52 20.21 11.23
CA ALA A 883 -27.54 20.36 12.30
C ALA A 883 -26.63 19.11 12.37
N LEU A 884 -25.33 19.31 12.29
CA LEU A 884 -24.35 18.25 12.55
C LEU A 884 -24.33 17.94 14.06
N VAL A 885 -24.52 16.68 14.40
CA VAL A 885 -24.52 16.21 15.81
C VAL A 885 -23.14 15.62 16.15
N SER A 886 -22.67 14.69 15.36
CA SER A 886 -21.33 14.08 15.54
C SER A 886 -20.90 13.34 14.28
N GLY A 887 -19.63 13.41 13.94
CA GLY A 887 -19.08 12.71 12.77
C GLY A 887 -19.83 13.00 11.48
N THR A 888 -20.61 12.04 10.97
CA THR A 888 -21.45 12.16 9.78
C THR A 888 -22.95 12.17 10.11
N SER A 889 -23.33 12.28 11.38
CA SER A 889 -24.72 12.26 11.83
C SER A 889 -25.31 13.66 11.89
N TYR A 890 -26.45 13.83 11.24
CA TYR A 890 -27.19 15.09 11.12
C TYR A 890 -28.61 14.95 11.64
N VAL A 891 -29.17 16.08 12.07
CA VAL A 891 -30.58 16.25 12.44
C VAL A 891 -31.21 17.28 11.53
N LEU A 892 -32.29 16.89 10.84
CA LEU A 892 -33.07 17.77 9.97
C LEU A 892 -34.35 18.17 10.68
N GLN A 893 -34.67 19.49 10.66
CA GLN A 893 -35.83 20.08 11.30
C GLN A 893 -36.42 21.20 10.44
N ASN A 894 -37.64 21.60 10.78
CA ASN A 894 -38.42 22.59 10.04
C ASN A 894 -38.57 22.20 8.57
N LEU A 895 -39.33 21.13 8.36
CA LEU A 895 -39.40 20.46 7.08
C LEU A 895 -40.56 20.93 6.22
N LEU A 896 -40.36 21.01 4.92
CA LEU A 896 -41.46 21.02 3.94
C LEU A 896 -41.63 19.61 3.42
N ARG A 897 -42.81 19.03 3.60
CA ARG A 897 -43.12 17.65 3.31
C ARG A 897 -43.90 17.52 1.99
N GLY A 898 -43.85 16.35 1.38
CA GLY A 898 -44.67 16.01 0.23
C GLY A 898 -44.48 16.92 -0.99
N ARG A 899 -43.26 17.42 -1.26
CA ARG A 899 -43.04 18.38 -2.38
C ARG A 899 -43.21 17.68 -3.72
N PHE A 900 -43.51 18.49 -4.75
CA PHE A 900 -43.69 18.07 -6.14
C PHE A 900 -44.72 16.96 -6.34
N GLY A 901 -45.71 16.83 -5.43
CA GLY A 901 -46.77 15.82 -5.52
C GLY A 901 -46.40 14.45 -4.95
N SER A 902 -45.41 14.42 -4.06
CA SER A 902 -44.98 13.21 -3.35
C SER A 902 -45.67 13.04 -1.98
N GLU A 903 -46.72 13.80 -1.68
CA GLU A 903 -47.49 13.72 -0.41
C GLU A 903 -48.07 12.33 -0.12
N TRP A 904 -48.25 11.51 -1.14
CA TRP A 904 -48.71 10.13 -1.00
C TRP A 904 -47.71 9.20 -0.32
N ALA A 905 -46.42 9.57 -0.32
CA ALA A 905 -45.36 8.80 0.29
C ALA A 905 -45.15 9.09 1.76
N MET A 906 -45.79 10.13 2.31
CA MET A 906 -45.73 10.44 3.73
C MET A 906 -46.31 9.30 4.58
N GLY A 907 -45.62 8.98 5.67
CA GLY A 907 -46.04 7.96 6.63
C GLY A 907 -45.81 6.51 6.25
N ILE A 908 -45.28 6.23 5.07
CA ILE A 908 -44.88 4.87 4.63
C ILE A 908 -43.35 4.63 4.67
N HIS A 909 -42.62 5.56 5.29
CA HIS A 909 -41.17 5.46 5.46
C HIS A 909 -40.78 4.47 6.55
N ALA A 910 -39.57 3.97 6.44
CA ALA A 910 -38.96 3.04 7.39
C ALA A 910 -37.58 3.52 7.85
N VAL A 911 -37.15 3.05 9.01
CA VAL A 911 -35.75 3.20 9.42
C VAL A 911 -34.84 2.53 8.39
N GLY A 912 -33.76 3.19 8.01
CA GLY A 912 -32.88 2.74 6.93
C GLY A 912 -33.21 3.30 5.56
N ASP A 913 -34.30 4.07 5.40
CA ASP A 913 -34.59 4.78 4.15
C ASP A 913 -33.46 5.77 3.81
N ALA A 914 -33.17 5.89 2.51
CA ALA A 914 -32.13 6.79 2.04
C ALA A 914 -32.55 8.26 2.10
N LEU A 915 -31.57 9.14 2.32
CA LEU A 915 -31.72 10.59 2.16
C LEU A 915 -30.65 11.09 1.20
N ILE A 916 -31.04 11.76 0.14
CA ILE A 916 -30.17 12.27 -0.91
C ILE A 916 -30.43 13.75 -1.13
N LEU A 917 -29.41 14.60 -1.07
CA LEU A 917 -29.52 16.03 -1.41
C LEU A 917 -29.63 16.17 -2.93
N LEU A 918 -30.70 16.84 -3.39
CA LEU A 918 -31.01 16.99 -4.83
C LEU A 918 -30.48 18.27 -5.45
N ASP A 919 -30.13 19.26 -4.65
CA ASP A 919 -29.72 20.61 -5.11
C ASP A 919 -28.23 20.64 -5.56
N THR A 920 -27.67 19.50 -5.99
CA THR A 920 -26.28 19.41 -6.41
C THR A 920 -26.18 18.88 -7.82
N THR A 921 -25.07 19.20 -8.48
CA THR A 921 -24.73 18.66 -9.80
C THR A 921 -24.36 17.19 -9.77
N ASP A 922 -24.23 16.60 -8.57
CA ASP A 922 -23.76 15.22 -8.35
C ASP A 922 -24.90 14.20 -8.41
N VAL A 923 -26.14 14.65 -8.64
CA VAL A 923 -27.29 13.80 -8.92
C VAL A 923 -27.63 13.88 -10.39
N ALA A 924 -27.56 12.76 -11.08
CA ALA A 924 -27.73 12.69 -12.52
C ALA A 924 -29.15 12.24 -12.91
N ALA A 925 -29.73 12.85 -13.93
CA ALA A 925 -30.94 12.37 -14.56
C ALA A 925 -30.58 11.36 -15.66
N ILE A 926 -31.00 10.12 -15.48
CA ILE A 926 -30.76 9.02 -16.43
C ILE A 926 -31.93 8.94 -17.38
N ALA A 927 -31.70 9.34 -18.62
CA ALA A 927 -32.72 9.29 -19.67
C ALA A 927 -33.11 7.84 -20.03
N MET A 928 -34.39 7.59 -20.14
CA MET A 928 -35.01 6.30 -20.49
C MET A 928 -35.86 6.41 -21.74
N SER A 929 -36.10 5.29 -22.39
CA SER A 929 -37.13 5.24 -23.44
C SER A 929 -38.52 5.08 -22.83
N SER A 930 -39.55 5.58 -23.48
CA SER A 930 -40.93 5.33 -23.05
C SER A 930 -41.30 3.86 -22.99
N GLY A 931 -40.70 3.03 -23.88
CA GLY A 931 -40.90 1.58 -23.90
C GLY A 931 -40.16 0.84 -22.76
N SER A 932 -39.35 1.53 -21.95
CA SER A 932 -38.66 0.96 -20.78
C SER A 932 -39.48 1.10 -19.50
N ILE A 933 -40.61 1.82 -19.51
CA ILE A 933 -41.47 2.01 -18.34
C ILE A 933 -42.01 0.64 -17.89
N GLY A 934 -41.81 0.31 -16.61
CA GLY A 934 -42.21 -0.95 -16.00
C GLY A 934 -41.28 -2.13 -16.27
N LEU A 935 -40.26 -1.99 -17.13
CA LEU A 935 -39.27 -3.06 -17.37
C LEU A 935 -38.16 -3.01 -16.32
N SER A 936 -37.87 -4.20 -15.76
CA SER A 936 -36.78 -4.32 -14.80
C SER A 936 -35.46 -4.58 -15.54
N TYR A 937 -34.45 -3.75 -15.24
CA TYR A 937 -33.07 -3.88 -15.71
C TYR A 937 -32.12 -4.09 -14.53
N LEU A 938 -30.93 -4.62 -14.80
CA LEU A 938 -29.90 -4.76 -13.79
C LEU A 938 -28.93 -3.57 -13.86
N TYR A 939 -28.51 -3.07 -12.69
CA TYR A 939 -27.60 -1.95 -12.57
C TYR A 939 -26.43 -2.34 -11.66
N ARG A 940 -25.26 -1.72 -11.90
CA ARG A 940 -24.06 -1.77 -11.04
C ARG A 940 -23.43 -0.40 -10.96
N GLY A 941 -22.87 -0.06 -9.78
CA GLY A 941 -22.09 1.14 -9.54
C GLY A 941 -20.60 0.82 -9.46
N VAL A 942 -19.93 0.70 -10.60
CA VAL A 942 -18.56 0.24 -10.69
C VAL A 942 -17.62 1.37 -10.27
N THR A 943 -16.82 1.14 -9.23
CA THR A 943 -15.80 2.10 -8.81
C THR A 943 -14.68 2.19 -9.84
N VAL A 944 -14.16 3.40 -10.10
CA VAL A 944 -12.98 3.61 -10.94
C VAL A 944 -11.82 2.76 -10.41
N ASP A 945 -11.07 2.13 -11.30
CA ASP A 945 -9.98 1.19 -11.05
C ASP A 945 -10.41 -0.18 -10.44
N ARG A 946 -11.71 -0.50 -10.45
CA ARG A 946 -12.19 -1.83 -10.06
C ARG A 946 -12.88 -2.55 -11.23
N ASP A 947 -12.81 -3.88 -11.21
CA ASP A 947 -13.52 -4.70 -12.19
C ASP A 947 -15.03 -4.66 -11.93
N ILE A 948 -15.83 -4.76 -13.00
CA ILE A 948 -17.29 -4.75 -12.93
C ILE A 948 -17.87 -5.90 -12.09
N SER A 949 -17.14 -6.99 -11.93
CA SER A 949 -17.53 -8.12 -11.08
C SER A 949 -17.47 -7.81 -9.58
N THR A 950 -16.81 -6.71 -9.19
CA THR A 950 -16.69 -6.30 -7.78
C THR A 950 -17.96 -5.73 -7.19
N ASP A 951 -18.97 -5.38 -8.03
CA ASP A 951 -20.27 -4.92 -7.58
C ASP A 951 -21.36 -5.95 -7.87
N SER A 952 -22.38 -5.97 -7.02
CA SER A 952 -23.53 -6.87 -7.14
C SER A 952 -24.62 -6.31 -8.06
N ASN A 953 -25.40 -7.20 -8.65
CA ASN A 953 -26.54 -6.81 -9.47
C ASN A 953 -27.65 -6.21 -8.62
N ARG A 954 -28.12 -5.02 -8.96
CA ARG A 954 -29.34 -4.41 -8.43
C ARG A 954 -30.38 -4.33 -9.52
N ALA A 955 -31.52 -4.99 -9.30
CA ALA A 955 -32.67 -4.86 -10.18
C ALA A 955 -33.43 -3.56 -9.88
N PHE A 956 -33.76 -2.80 -10.91
CA PHE A 956 -34.57 -1.60 -10.80
C PHE A 956 -35.48 -1.43 -12.02
N ALA A 957 -36.75 -1.06 -11.77
CA ALA A 957 -37.75 -0.83 -12.80
C ALA A 957 -38.24 0.61 -12.72
N TYR A 958 -37.94 1.39 -13.74
CA TYR A 958 -38.46 2.75 -13.89
C TYR A 958 -39.96 2.74 -14.15
N GLN A 959 -40.79 3.35 -13.29
CA GLN A 959 -42.24 3.36 -13.37
C GLN A 959 -42.82 4.66 -13.94
N GLY A 960 -41.96 5.60 -14.33
CA GLY A 960 -42.39 6.87 -14.93
C GLY A 960 -43.01 7.84 -13.94
N VAL A 961 -42.57 7.83 -12.67
CA VAL A 961 -43.15 8.72 -11.63
C VAL A 961 -42.97 10.19 -11.99
N ASN A 962 -41.87 10.57 -12.63
CA ASN A 962 -41.64 11.94 -13.10
C ASN A 962 -42.64 12.38 -14.19
N LEU A 963 -43.27 11.48 -14.90
CA LEU A 963 -44.23 11.74 -15.96
C LEU A 963 -45.67 11.81 -15.44
N ARG A 964 -45.95 11.32 -14.23
CA ARG A 964 -47.30 11.28 -13.65
C ARG A 964 -47.82 12.70 -13.41
N PRO A 965 -49.02 13.01 -13.85
CA PRO A 965 -49.66 14.31 -13.53
C PRO A 965 -49.91 14.41 -12.01
N LEU A 966 -49.92 15.65 -11.51
CA LEU A 966 -50.31 15.89 -10.12
C LEU A 966 -51.82 15.67 -9.96
N SER A 967 -52.20 15.06 -8.84
CA SER A 967 -53.62 14.93 -8.47
C SER A 967 -54.26 16.30 -8.38
N PRO A 968 -55.49 16.49 -8.93
CA PRO A 968 -56.24 17.72 -8.77
C PRO A 968 -56.65 17.92 -7.31
N ILE A 969 -56.80 19.19 -6.92
CA ILE A 969 -57.24 19.56 -5.55
C ILE A 969 -58.57 20.29 -5.63
N ALA A 970 -59.20 20.46 -4.48
CA ALA A 970 -60.50 21.15 -4.32
C ALA A 970 -61.58 20.56 -5.28
N LEU A 971 -61.62 19.22 -5.32
CA LEU A 971 -62.71 18.55 -6.05
C LEU A 971 -64.02 18.83 -5.37
N THR A 972 -64.95 19.44 -6.14
CA THR A 972 -66.30 19.66 -5.65
C THR A 972 -67.29 19.15 -6.68
N GLY A 973 -68.42 18.61 -6.23
CA GLY A 973 -69.48 18.12 -7.06
C GLY A 973 -70.78 18.87 -6.76
N ASN A 974 -71.42 19.33 -7.79
CA ASN A 974 -72.75 19.91 -7.68
C ASN A 974 -73.75 19.16 -8.59
N ARG A 975 -74.87 18.80 -8.05
CA ARG A 975 -75.95 18.09 -8.79
C ARG A 975 -77.05 19.12 -9.18
N ASP A 976 -77.40 19.15 -10.42
CA ASP A 976 -78.41 20.01 -10.91
C ASP A 976 -79.86 19.43 -10.77
N ALA A 977 -80.84 20.18 -11.15
CA ALA A 977 -82.23 19.70 -11.05
C ALA A 977 -82.59 18.55 -12.00
N GLY A 978 -81.76 18.31 -13.01
CA GLY A 978 -81.84 17.17 -13.95
C GLY A 978 -81.10 15.94 -13.47
N ASN A 979 -80.58 15.94 -12.27
CA ASN A 979 -79.70 14.87 -11.70
C ASN A 979 -78.34 14.74 -12.32
N ASP A 980 -77.90 15.70 -13.13
CA ASP A 980 -76.52 15.67 -13.70
C ASP A 980 -75.49 16.18 -12.68
N TRP A 981 -74.34 15.58 -12.64
CA TRP A 981 -73.25 15.97 -11.77
C TRP A 981 -72.29 16.88 -12.53
N THR A 982 -72.02 18.04 -12.01
CA THR A 982 -70.89 18.90 -12.42
C THR A 982 -69.77 18.78 -11.43
N LEU A 983 -68.66 18.25 -11.87
CA LEU A 983 -67.42 18.14 -11.06
C LEU A 983 -66.50 19.28 -11.43
N THR A 984 -66.03 20.00 -10.43
CA THR A 984 -65.02 21.05 -10.62
C THR A 984 -63.82 20.72 -9.75
N TRP A 985 -62.63 21.08 -10.23
CA TRP A 985 -61.38 20.86 -9.49
C TRP A 985 -60.37 21.92 -9.89
N ILE A 986 -59.32 22.12 -9.06
CA ILE A 986 -58.17 22.93 -9.36
C ILE A 986 -57.05 22.05 -9.86
N ARG A 987 -56.55 22.35 -11.08
CA ARG A 987 -55.39 21.70 -11.64
C ARG A 987 -54.12 22.16 -10.93
N ARG A 988 -53.21 21.24 -10.63
CA ARG A 988 -51.85 21.53 -10.14
C ARG A 988 -50.85 21.36 -11.24
N THR A 989 -49.81 22.18 -11.24
CA THR A 989 -48.65 22.06 -12.15
C THR A 989 -47.37 22.02 -11.34
N ARG A 990 -46.34 21.34 -11.81
CA ARG A 990 -45.01 21.29 -11.19
C ARG A 990 -44.10 22.40 -11.67
N ASP A 991 -44.22 22.72 -12.96
CA ASP A 991 -43.43 23.73 -13.66
C ASP A 991 -44.33 24.50 -14.62
N GLY A 992 -43.95 25.76 -14.91
CA GLY A 992 -44.71 26.61 -15.79
C GLY A 992 -46.14 27.00 -15.29
N GLY A 993 -46.40 26.79 -14.01
CA GLY A 993 -47.68 27.12 -13.34
C GLY A 993 -47.80 28.56 -12.89
N GLU A 994 -46.93 29.44 -13.31
CA GLU A 994 -46.96 30.86 -12.98
C GLU A 994 -48.30 31.50 -13.38
N TRP A 995 -48.77 32.39 -12.54
CA TRP A 995 -50.01 33.12 -12.74
C TRP A 995 -49.84 34.08 -13.91
N ARG A 996 -50.14 33.65 -15.12
CA ARG A 996 -50.30 34.54 -16.25
C ARG A 996 -51.74 34.97 -16.24
N GLY A 997 -51.97 36.29 -16.03
CA GLY A 997 -53.29 36.89 -15.88
C GLY A 997 -54.23 36.62 -17.05
N GLY A 998 -54.78 35.42 -17.11
CA GLY A 998 -55.76 34.96 -18.06
C GLY A 998 -56.68 33.97 -17.36
N ARG A 999 -57.99 34.15 -17.54
CA ARG A 999 -59.05 33.34 -16.93
C ARG A 999 -58.68 31.84 -16.99
N VAL A 1000 -58.73 31.18 -15.82
CA VAL A 1000 -58.76 29.74 -15.75
C VAL A 1000 -60.06 29.24 -16.38
N ALA A 1001 -60.01 28.72 -17.58
CA ALA A 1001 -61.10 28.03 -18.22
C ALA A 1001 -61.38 26.74 -17.39
N GLY A 1002 -62.39 26.73 -16.61
CA GLY A 1002 -62.94 25.54 -15.96
C GLY A 1002 -63.35 24.57 -17.05
N LEU A 1003 -62.68 23.44 -17.18
CA LEU A 1003 -63.15 22.31 -18.04
C LEU A 1003 -64.39 21.73 -17.37
N ARG A 1004 -65.57 22.06 -17.91
CA ARG A 1004 -66.84 21.39 -17.56
C ARG A 1004 -66.91 20.10 -18.42
N ARG A 1005 -66.90 18.96 -17.86
CA ARG A 1005 -67.32 17.69 -18.47
C ARG A 1005 -68.67 17.28 -17.83
N ARG A 1006 -69.68 17.16 -18.66
CA ARG A 1006 -70.94 16.52 -18.29
C ARG A 1006 -70.78 15.03 -18.49
N PHE A 1007 -71.06 14.23 -17.46
CA PHE A 1007 -71.19 12.80 -17.54
C PHE A 1007 -72.65 12.53 -17.24
N GLY A 1008 -73.36 12.19 -18.31
CA GLY A 1008 -74.73 11.65 -18.16
C GLY A 1008 -74.59 10.11 -17.99
N TRP A 1009 -75.40 9.56 -17.13
CA TRP A 1009 -75.61 8.10 -16.98
C TRP A 1009 -76.81 7.75 -17.83
#